data_c3345351f9533483669f8d5df2ab9c34
#
_entry.id   c3345351f9533483669f8d5df2ab9c34
#
_cell.length_a   1.000
_cell.length_b   1.000
_cell.length_c   1.000
_cell.angle_alpha   90.00
_cell.angle_beta   90.00
_cell.angle_gamma   90.00
#
_symmetry.space_group_name_H-M   'P 1'
#
loop_
_entity.id
_entity.type
_entity.pdbx_description
1 polymer ?
#
loop_
_entity_poly.entity_id
_entity_poly.type
_entity_poly.pdbx_seq_one_letter_code
_entity_poly.pdbx_strand_id
1 'polypeptide(L)'
;MPSSIEELSEVLKVSYRHLEIYLKYLKEFQKEYQAYKKSLSYLDFNDLEQYTLQLLSENQGVAQTLYQQFHEIMIDEYQDTNEIQENLILLISRFQEPEINRFMVGDMKQSIYRFRKADLDIFNEKYLTYGLEDNNQRIDLKFNYRSNKIVLDSINYIFNAIMDRRYGGLEYDNDPHAQLNYDFLRKEKCDTDEKLQKAMLRYDQEKRFDSEIMLVLKPEDETVDMIEYEAKMIGKKIHEMVGHLELDFYTGNRLAKYQDVVVLMRNVANFITYKKVFDAISIPNLIVLTKGFFESNEILDCVYFLKALDNCLDDLALISLLKGNYKKTRFDENWLYLHKIENTSMYESLKQAADQEAIDFLNYYHKMQEFARNHPVYEVLEKFIKENEYDLFISSLYNGKQRYANVQLLIEMLKADEGLSLYQIVHKFEQTMTLGIDYKPATLSSDGDAVTFMTIHQSKGLEFPIVIVNQMNHQFNFADGKAPLIQDKNLGIILNPHQKQDLGDFQNVLIEYPHPLRGIFSTVLDNETINEEMRILYVALTRASQKLILTGGLKEINMIEKWQKQVIDYALDASCHLLPATIRKSNQMLNWIMLALIRHPDFIQQCIDLSLFDEKIKNYYDLDQVKNNALQLKLYQENKMQLNTCHSKFHTSIIDVHTIDEYIYPTSQIENNDRELYLKNSQFNYQNKAPFDKTVAVTSIVDDGNRFFERDDEENESSMKATDRGTLVHLFLELYPLDKELNFEECFQNIIQRSLFNEEARTLLNQYKVHLESFIESDIYQLMLKSSYCYKEKEFSFLNENKQIIHGIFDVLCINEDKITIIDYKTDTLAKNSSDELLKELHQGQMYYYKKIMKQMFPNKEVEAIVYYLHIHRYVTL
;
A
#
# COMPACT_ATOMS: atom_id res chain seq x y z
N MET A 1 27.24 -16.53 9.38
CA MET A 1 27.13 -17.90 8.82
C MET A 1 27.93 -18.85 9.70
N PRO A 2 27.47 -20.09 9.88
CA PRO A 2 28.22 -21.11 10.64
C PRO A 2 29.62 -21.26 10.06
N SER A 3 30.61 -21.31 10.93
CA SER A 3 32.01 -21.38 10.54
C SER A 3 32.50 -22.80 10.30
N SER A 4 31.73 -23.82 10.74
CA SER A 4 32.02 -25.24 10.56
C SER A 4 30.80 -26.08 10.19
N ILE A 5 31.02 -27.29 9.65
CA ILE A 5 29.94 -28.24 9.33
C ILE A 5 29.19 -28.67 10.60
N GLU A 6 29.87 -28.75 11.72
CA GLU A 6 29.30 -29.13 13.02
C GLU A 6 28.34 -28.04 13.53
N GLU A 7 28.77 -26.78 13.46
CA GLU A 7 27.94 -25.63 13.81
C GLU A 7 26.70 -25.51 12.89
N LEU A 8 26.89 -25.74 11.58
CA LEU A 8 25.80 -25.83 10.62
C LEU A 8 24.79 -26.93 11.02
N SER A 9 25.29 -28.12 11.37
CA SER A 9 24.45 -29.25 11.77
C SER A 9 23.63 -28.93 13.03
N GLU A 10 24.22 -28.26 14.02
CA GLU A 10 23.50 -27.86 15.24
C GLU A 10 22.40 -26.82 14.96
N VAL A 11 22.69 -25.80 14.16
CA VAL A 11 21.68 -24.79 13.76
C VAL A 11 20.52 -25.46 13.01
N LEU A 12 20.79 -26.39 12.11
CA LEU A 12 19.75 -27.13 11.38
C LEU A 12 18.89 -27.99 12.33
N LYS A 13 19.49 -28.64 13.32
CA LYS A 13 18.75 -29.44 14.32
C LYS A 13 17.83 -28.57 15.16
N VAL A 14 18.26 -27.37 15.57
CA VAL A 14 17.44 -26.42 16.33
C VAL A 14 16.29 -25.93 15.46
N SER A 15 16.56 -25.54 14.22
CA SER A 15 15.52 -25.10 13.27
C SER A 15 14.48 -26.20 13.03
N TYR A 16 14.93 -27.45 12.83
CA TYR A 16 14.04 -28.59 12.62
C TYR A 16 13.10 -28.82 13.82
N ARG A 17 13.63 -28.76 15.06
CA ARG A 17 12.79 -28.89 16.26
C ARG A 17 11.72 -27.80 16.35
N HIS A 18 12.09 -26.57 16.05
CA HIS A 18 11.13 -25.47 16.03
C HIS A 18 10.06 -25.66 14.95
N LEU A 19 10.47 -26.12 13.76
CA LEU A 19 9.55 -26.43 12.67
C LEU A 19 8.60 -27.57 13.05
N GLU A 20 9.09 -28.64 13.71
CA GLU A 20 8.27 -29.75 14.18
C GLU A 20 7.19 -29.28 15.17
N ILE A 21 7.56 -28.42 16.12
CA ILE A 21 6.63 -27.81 17.07
C ILE A 21 5.60 -26.95 16.32
N TYR A 22 6.06 -26.10 15.40
CA TYR A 22 5.17 -25.25 14.59
C TYR A 22 4.15 -26.08 13.80
N LEU A 23 4.61 -27.13 13.10
CA LEU A 23 3.73 -28.01 12.33
C LEU A 23 2.73 -28.76 13.22
N LYS A 24 3.13 -29.13 14.44
CA LYS A 24 2.20 -29.70 15.42
C LYS A 24 1.08 -28.74 15.76
N TYR A 25 1.40 -27.50 16.14
CA TYR A 25 0.40 -26.49 16.46
C TYR A 25 -0.46 -26.12 15.24
N LEU A 26 0.13 -26.06 14.05
CA LEU A 26 -0.62 -25.81 12.82
C LEU A 26 -1.68 -26.90 12.56
N LYS A 27 -1.32 -28.17 12.77
CA LYS A 27 -2.28 -29.30 12.65
C LYS A 27 -3.38 -29.24 13.69
N GLU A 28 -3.06 -28.89 14.93
CA GLU A 28 -4.06 -28.71 15.99
C GLU A 28 -5.00 -27.54 15.67
N PHE A 29 -4.42 -26.40 15.26
CA PHE A 29 -5.19 -25.24 14.82
C PHE A 29 -6.13 -25.59 13.64
N GLN A 30 -5.63 -26.27 12.62
CA GLN A 30 -6.44 -26.69 11.48
C GLN A 30 -7.62 -27.56 11.93
N LYS A 31 -7.40 -28.48 12.84
CA LYS A 31 -8.45 -29.37 13.39
C LYS A 31 -9.54 -28.54 14.14
N GLU A 32 -9.11 -27.63 15.02
CA GLU A 32 -10.04 -26.76 15.77
C GLU A 32 -10.78 -25.80 14.84
N TYR A 33 -10.10 -25.22 13.87
CA TYR A 33 -10.70 -24.33 12.87
C TYR A 33 -11.75 -25.05 12.02
N GLN A 34 -11.47 -26.29 11.59
CA GLN A 34 -12.43 -27.12 10.88
C GLN A 34 -13.64 -27.47 11.76
N ALA A 35 -13.41 -27.83 13.03
CA ALA A 35 -14.50 -28.12 13.99
C ALA A 35 -15.36 -26.86 14.22
N TYR A 36 -14.76 -25.69 14.35
CA TYR A 36 -15.45 -24.41 14.50
C TYR A 36 -16.30 -24.06 13.28
N LYS A 37 -15.75 -24.13 12.07
CA LYS A 37 -16.51 -23.92 10.82
C LYS A 37 -17.71 -24.88 10.74
N LYS A 38 -17.48 -26.15 11.04
CA LYS A 38 -18.54 -27.18 11.04
C LYS A 38 -19.66 -26.87 12.06
N SER A 39 -19.32 -26.37 13.26
CA SER A 39 -20.31 -25.99 14.27
C SER A 39 -21.22 -24.84 13.81
N LEU A 40 -20.72 -23.97 12.93
CA LEU A 40 -21.45 -22.86 12.32
C LEU A 40 -22.09 -23.21 10.96
N SER A 41 -21.86 -24.43 10.45
CA SER A 41 -22.28 -24.85 9.11
C SER A 41 -21.69 -23.94 8.00
N TYR A 42 -20.46 -23.44 8.18
CA TYR A 42 -19.75 -22.61 7.23
C TYR A 42 -18.67 -23.39 6.48
N LEU A 43 -18.47 -23.00 5.21
CA LEU A 43 -17.38 -23.43 4.35
C LEU A 43 -16.68 -22.19 3.79
N ASP A 44 -15.37 -22.22 3.75
CA ASP A 44 -14.60 -21.23 2.99
C ASP A 44 -14.30 -21.73 1.56
N PHE A 45 -13.78 -20.86 0.70
CA PHE A 45 -13.48 -21.24 -0.68
C PHE A 45 -12.49 -22.40 -0.80
N ASN A 46 -11.54 -22.49 0.11
CA ASN A 46 -10.58 -23.60 0.12
C ASN A 46 -11.25 -24.92 0.50
N ASP A 47 -12.25 -24.89 1.40
CA ASP A 47 -13.04 -26.08 1.75
C ASP A 47 -13.82 -26.59 0.52
N LEU A 48 -14.40 -25.70 -0.29
CA LEU A 48 -15.14 -26.09 -1.49
C LEU A 48 -14.23 -26.85 -2.47
N GLU A 49 -13.01 -26.33 -2.71
CA GLU A 49 -12.03 -26.99 -3.58
C GLU A 49 -11.58 -28.34 -2.98
N GLN A 50 -11.17 -28.36 -1.70
CA GLN A 50 -10.64 -29.54 -1.02
C GLN A 50 -11.69 -30.65 -0.86
N TYR A 51 -12.89 -30.32 -0.41
CA TYR A 51 -13.95 -31.32 -0.25
C TYR A 51 -14.45 -31.84 -1.58
N THR A 52 -14.49 -31.02 -2.62
CA THR A 52 -14.83 -31.49 -3.97
C THR A 52 -13.76 -32.45 -4.47
N LEU A 53 -12.48 -32.12 -4.30
CA LEU A 53 -11.38 -33.00 -4.67
C LEU A 53 -11.46 -34.34 -3.89
N GLN A 54 -11.69 -34.29 -2.59
CA GLN A 54 -11.87 -35.48 -1.76
C GLN A 54 -13.05 -36.30 -2.20
N LEU A 55 -14.21 -35.68 -2.42
CA LEU A 55 -15.45 -36.34 -2.87
C LEU A 55 -15.22 -37.10 -4.20
N LEU A 56 -14.61 -36.45 -5.17
CA LEU A 56 -14.38 -37.03 -6.49
C LEU A 56 -13.30 -38.11 -6.47
N SER A 57 -12.30 -37.97 -5.59
CA SER A 57 -11.23 -38.98 -5.43
C SER A 57 -11.71 -40.24 -4.70
N GLU A 58 -12.56 -40.09 -3.69
CA GLU A 58 -13.04 -41.20 -2.86
C GLU A 58 -14.30 -41.87 -3.44
N ASN A 59 -15.10 -41.16 -4.22
CA ASN A 59 -16.36 -41.64 -4.78
C ASN A 59 -16.32 -41.73 -6.31
N GLN A 60 -15.75 -42.81 -6.82
CA GLN A 60 -15.66 -43.05 -8.26
C GLN A 60 -17.00 -42.96 -9.01
N GLY A 61 -18.10 -43.32 -8.37
CA GLY A 61 -19.45 -43.25 -8.98
C GLY A 61 -19.85 -41.77 -9.26
N VAL A 62 -19.52 -40.85 -8.37
CA VAL A 62 -19.80 -39.41 -8.55
C VAL A 62 -18.89 -38.85 -9.65
N ALA A 63 -17.59 -39.14 -9.59
CA ALA A 63 -16.64 -38.72 -10.61
C ALA A 63 -17.03 -39.22 -12.00
N GLN A 64 -17.46 -40.50 -12.11
CA GLN A 64 -17.88 -41.08 -13.35
C GLN A 64 -19.19 -40.48 -13.88
N THR A 65 -20.10 -40.07 -13.01
CA THR A 65 -21.33 -39.36 -13.44
C THR A 65 -20.98 -38.04 -14.09
N LEU A 66 -20.12 -37.24 -13.46
CA LEU A 66 -19.66 -35.96 -14.04
C LEU A 66 -18.84 -36.18 -15.31
N TYR A 67 -17.96 -37.15 -15.32
CA TYR A 67 -17.18 -37.58 -16.51
C TYR A 67 -18.09 -37.88 -17.72
N GLN A 68 -19.23 -38.53 -17.49
CA GLN A 68 -20.21 -38.83 -18.53
C GLN A 68 -21.12 -37.67 -18.90
N GLN A 69 -21.34 -36.75 -17.95
CA GLN A 69 -22.24 -35.62 -18.12
C GLN A 69 -21.68 -34.57 -19.08
N PHE A 70 -20.36 -34.28 -18.97
CA PHE A 70 -19.75 -33.21 -19.74
C PHE A 70 -19.26 -33.71 -21.10
N HIS A 71 -19.84 -33.16 -22.19
CA HIS A 71 -19.40 -33.45 -23.55
C HIS A 71 -18.04 -32.80 -23.85
N GLU A 72 -17.89 -31.51 -23.47
CA GLU A 72 -16.66 -30.74 -23.54
C GLU A 72 -16.43 -29.94 -22.26
N ILE A 73 -15.17 -29.80 -21.88
CA ILE A 73 -14.72 -28.98 -20.76
C ILE A 73 -13.80 -27.89 -21.31
N MET A 74 -14.29 -26.65 -21.28
CA MET A 74 -13.59 -25.48 -21.82
C MET A 74 -13.10 -24.63 -20.66
N ILE A 75 -11.79 -24.32 -20.62
CA ILE A 75 -11.15 -23.55 -19.55
C ILE A 75 -10.48 -22.35 -20.18
N ASP A 76 -10.96 -21.17 -19.80
CA ASP A 76 -10.31 -19.91 -20.14
C ASP A 76 -9.32 -19.48 -19.05
N GLU A 77 -8.35 -18.62 -19.41
CA GLU A 77 -7.30 -18.13 -18.51
C GLU A 77 -6.56 -19.29 -17.79
N TYR A 78 -6.29 -20.37 -18.52
CA TYR A 78 -5.74 -21.61 -17.95
C TYR A 78 -4.38 -21.42 -17.22
N GLN A 79 -3.59 -20.38 -17.56
CA GLN A 79 -2.35 -20.03 -16.88
C GLN A 79 -2.54 -19.61 -15.40
N ASP A 80 -3.79 -19.37 -14.96
CA ASP A 80 -4.09 -19.02 -13.56
C ASP A 80 -4.58 -20.22 -12.73
N THR A 81 -4.55 -21.41 -13.30
CA THR A 81 -4.99 -22.65 -12.64
C THR A 81 -3.98 -23.05 -11.54
N ASN A 82 -4.47 -23.46 -10.39
CA ASN A 82 -3.68 -24.07 -9.33
C ASN A 82 -3.72 -25.61 -9.40
N GLU A 83 -2.87 -26.28 -8.63
CA GLU A 83 -2.75 -27.73 -8.63
C GLU A 83 -4.06 -28.45 -8.22
N ILE A 84 -4.81 -27.88 -7.28
CA ILE A 84 -6.10 -28.46 -6.83
C ILE A 84 -7.11 -28.39 -7.97
N GLN A 85 -7.21 -27.25 -8.63
CA GLN A 85 -8.12 -27.03 -9.76
C GLN A 85 -7.75 -27.94 -10.93
N GLU A 86 -6.46 -28.10 -11.25
CA GLU A 86 -6.04 -29.03 -12.28
C GLU A 86 -6.45 -30.48 -11.94
N ASN A 87 -6.24 -30.92 -10.71
CA ASN A 87 -6.65 -32.26 -10.26
C ASN A 87 -8.17 -32.45 -10.33
N LEU A 88 -8.96 -31.43 -9.97
CA LEU A 88 -10.43 -31.48 -10.15
C LEU A 88 -10.82 -31.65 -11.62
N ILE A 89 -10.20 -30.88 -12.51
CA ILE A 89 -10.43 -30.96 -13.94
C ILE A 89 -10.05 -32.34 -14.47
N LEU A 90 -8.93 -32.90 -14.03
CA LEU A 90 -8.48 -34.25 -14.41
C LEU A 90 -9.50 -35.32 -14.03
N LEU A 91 -10.08 -35.25 -12.84
CA LEU A 91 -11.05 -36.25 -12.36
C LEU A 91 -12.37 -36.27 -13.14
N ILE A 92 -12.76 -35.16 -13.75
CA ILE A 92 -14.00 -35.02 -14.51
C ILE A 92 -13.78 -35.03 -16.03
N SER A 93 -12.52 -35.03 -16.49
CA SER A 93 -12.18 -34.98 -17.94
C SER A 93 -11.93 -36.36 -18.48
N ARG A 94 -12.12 -36.49 -19.81
CA ARG A 94 -11.70 -37.61 -20.61
C ARG A 94 -10.34 -37.31 -21.25
N PHE A 95 -9.35 -38.16 -21.04
CA PHE A 95 -7.99 -37.96 -21.57
C PHE A 95 -7.46 -39.21 -22.30
N GLN A 96 -8.33 -40.17 -22.56
CA GLN A 96 -7.98 -41.32 -23.40
C GLN A 96 -8.76 -41.24 -24.69
N GLU A 97 -8.05 -41.45 -25.81
CA GLU A 97 -8.72 -41.54 -27.11
C GLU A 97 -9.79 -42.62 -27.13
N PRO A 98 -10.82 -42.46 -27.94
CA PRO A 98 -11.08 -41.33 -28.87
C PRO A 98 -11.86 -40.15 -28.22
N GLU A 99 -12.02 -40.15 -26.94
CA GLU A 99 -13.01 -39.31 -26.24
C GLU A 99 -12.42 -38.11 -25.49
N ILE A 100 -11.28 -37.59 -25.91
CA ILE A 100 -10.67 -36.40 -25.28
C ILE A 100 -11.65 -35.21 -25.38
N ASN A 101 -11.94 -34.55 -24.22
CA ASN A 101 -12.95 -33.52 -24.15
C ASN A 101 -12.48 -32.22 -23.49
N ARG A 102 -11.17 -31.97 -23.40
CA ARG A 102 -10.62 -30.73 -22.80
C ARG A 102 -10.19 -29.76 -23.89
N PHE A 103 -10.62 -28.52 -23.73
CA PHE A 103 -10.14 -27.36 -24.48
C PHE A 103 -9.69 -26.26 -23.50
N MET A 104 -8.44 -25.85 -23.61
CA MET A 104 -7.82 -24.90 -22.69
C MET A 104 -7.28 -23.71 -23.48
N VAL A 105 -7.54 -22.51 -22.99
CA VAL A 105 -7.03 -21.26 -23.58
C VAL A 105 -6.28 -20.49 -22.50
N GLY A 106 -5.12 -19.92 -22.87
CA GLY A 106 -4.33 -19.14 -21.94
C GLY A 106 -3.13 -18.47 -22.58
N ASP A 107 -2.49 -17.59 -21.81
CA ASP A 107 -1.25 -16.92 -22.19
C ASP A 107 -0.33 -16.86 -20.96
N MET A 108 0.81 -17.55 -20.98
CA MET A 108 1.79 -17.59 -19.88
C MET A 108 2.22 -16.19 -19.44
N LYS A 109 2.32 -15.25 -20.38
CA LYS A 109 2.71 -13.85 -20.09
C LYS A 109 1.69 -13.11 -19.25
N GLN A 110 0.46 -13.62 -19.11
CA GLN A 110 -0.64 -13.02 -18.35
C GLN A 110 -0.93 -13.71 -17.01
N SER A 111 -0.08 -14.65 -16.56
CA SER A 111 -0.21 -15.27 -15.24
C SER A 111 0.24 -14.31 -14.13
N ILE A 112 -0.72 -13.73 -13.42
CA ILE A 112 -0.50 -12.72 -12.37
C ILE A 112 -1.22 -13.03 -11.04
N TYR A 113 -1.62 -14.29 -10.82
CA TYR A 113 -2.33 -14.75 -9.64
C TYR A 113 -1.53 -15.75 -8.79
N ARG A 114 -0.19 -15.59 -8.74
CA ARG A 114 0.69 -16.39 -7.89
C ARG A 114 0.25 -16.34 -6.42
N PHE A 115 -0.20 -15.19 -5.93
CA PHE A 115 -0.71 -15.02 -4.58
C PHE A 115 -1.98 -15.85 -4.29
N ARG A 116 -2.68 -16.36 -5.34
CA ARG A 116 -3.77 -17.35 -5.27
C ARG A 116 -3.28 -18.76 -5.55
N LYS A 117 -1.96 -18.97 -5.53
CA LYS A 117 -1.29 -20.26 -5.81
C LYS A 117 -1.47 -20.75 -7.24
N ALA A 118 -1.73 -19.85 -8.21
CA ALA A 118 -1.64 -20.21 -9.63
C ALA A 118 -0.24 -20.78 -9.93
N ASP A 119 -0.21 -21.90 -10.63
CA ASP A 119 1.03 -22.62 -10.94
C ASP A 119 1.28 -22.62 -12.46
N LEU A 120 2.20 -21.76 -12.88
CA LEU A 120 2.54 -21.62 -14.28
C LEU A 120 3.18 -22.88 -14.87
N ASP A 121 3.80 -23.73 -14.06
CA ASP A 121 4.42 -24.99 -14.52
C ASP A 121 3.38 -25.93 -15.12
N ILE A 122 2.14 -25.92 -14.63
CA ILE A 122 1.02 -26.73 -15.17
C ILE A 122 0.75 -26.35 -16.63
N PHE A 123 0.71 -25.06 -16.95
CA PHE A 123 0.50 -24.60 -18.32
C PHE A 123 1.75 -24.84 -19.18
N ASN A 124 2.93 -24.55 -18.65
CA ASN A 124 4.20 -24.69 -19.35
C ASN A 124 4.47 -26.14 -19.75
N GLU A 125 4.17 -27.10 -18.89
CA GLU A 125 4.28 -28.53 -19.22
C GLU A 125 3.43 -28.84 -20.47
N LYS A 126 2.18 -28.44 -20.51
CA LYS A 126 1.29 -28.68 -21.66
C LYS A 126 1.76 -27.91 -22.90
N TYR A 127 2.23 -26.69 -22.73
CA TYR A 127 2.78 -25.88 -23.83
C TYR A 127 3.98 -26.57 -24.49
N LEU A 128 4.82 -27.26 -23.72
CA LEU A 128 6.01 -27.96 -24.22
C LEU A 128 5.68 -29.35 -24.79
N THR A 129 4.67 -30.03 -24.26
CA THR A 129 4.39 -31.44 -24.61
C THR A 129 3.28 -31.60 -25.64
N TYR A 130 2.27 -30.72 -25.68
CA TYR A 130 1.16 -30.81 -26.61
C TYR A 130 1.61 -30.55 -28.05
N GLY A 131 1.12 -31.37 -28.97
CA GLY A 131 1.52 -31.37 -30.38
C GLY A 131 2.74 -32.23 -30.67
N LEU A 132 3.35 -32.86 -29.67
CA LEU A 132 4.41 -33.86 -29.84
C LEU A 132 3.81 -35.28 -30.01
N GLU A 133 2.63 -35.50 -29.45
CA GLU A 133 1.89 -36.76 -29.51
C GLU A 133 0.62 -36.59 -30.35
N ASP A 134 0.16 -37.68 -31.01
CA ASP A 134 -1.01 -37.65 -31.90
C ASP A 134 -2.33 -37.25 -31.20
N ASN A 135 -2.38 -37.37 -29.90
CA ASN A 135 -3.60 -37.24 -29.11
C ASN A 135 -3.86 -35.83 -28.57
N ASN A 136 -2.86 -34.96 -28.57
CA ASN A 136 -2.96 -33.60 -28.03
C ASN A 136 -2.53 -32.57 -29.07
N GLN A 137 -3.33 -31.51 -29.27
CA GLN A 137 -3.03 -30.49 -30.23
C GLN A 137 -2.77 -29.16 -29.55
N ARG A 138 -1.67 -28.48 -29.96
CA ARG A 138 -1.39 -27.08 -29.60
C ARG A 138 -1.74 -26.19 -30.78
N ILE A 139 -2.52 -25.13 -30.52
CA ILE A 139 -2.86 -24.11 -31.51
C ILE A 139 -2.35 -22.75 -30.99
N ASP A 140 -1.36 -22.19 -31.67
CA ASP A 140 -0.82 -20.89 -31.36
C ASP A 140 -1.57 -19.79 -32.10
N LEU A 141 -2.17 -18.85 -31.34
CA LEU A 141 -2.85 -17.68 -31.89
C LEU A 141 -1.82 -16.59 -32.22
N LYS A 142 -1.51 -16.45 -33.52
CA LYS A 142 -0.39 -15.60 -33.98
C LYS A 142 -0.67 -14.11 -33.98
N PHE A 143 -1.92 -13.70 -34.05
CA PHE A 143 -2.30 -12.31 -34.29
C PHE A 143 -3.07 -11.71 -33.12
N ASN A 144 -2.74 -10.47 -32.82
CA ASN A 144 -3.49 -9.65 -31.87
C ASN A 144 -4.50 -8.77 -32.64
N TYR A 145 -5.77 -8.89 -32.29
CA TYR A 145 -6.85 -8.12 -32.91
C TYR A 145 -7.35 -6.96 -32.03
N ARG A 146 -6.81 -6.80 -30.84
CA ARG A 146 -7.20 -5.77 -29.88
C ARG A 146 -6.51 -4.44 -30.18
N SER A 147 -5.21 -4.45 -30.14
CA SER A 147 -4.38 -3.25 -30.15
C SER A 147 -3.96 -2.83 -31.58
N ASN A 148 -3.66 -1.56 -31.76
CA ASN A 148 -3.04 -1.08 -32.99
C ASN A 148 -1.56 -1.48 -33.07
N LYS A 149 -0.99 -1.38 -34.27
CA LYS A 149 0.38 -1.82 -34.53
C LYS A 149 1.41 -1.09 -33.67
N ILE A 150 1.27 0.21 -33.46
CA ILE A 150 2.26 1.04 -32.72
C ILE A 150 2.34 0.60 -31.27
N VAL A 151 1.20 0.29 -30.64
CA VAL A 151 1.17 -0.24 -29.27
C VAL A 151 1.85 -1.60 -29.21
N LEU A 152 1.52 -2.50 -30.14
CA LEU A 152 2.12 -3.85 -30.19
C LEU A 152 3.65 -3.78 -30.39
N ASP A 153 4.13 -2.95 -31.30
CA ASP A 153 5.55 -2.76 -31.58
C ASP A 153 6.28 -2.23 -30.32
N SER A 154 5.66 -1.28 -29.60
CA SER A 154 6.21 -0.74 -28.37
C SER A 154 6.36 -1.80 -27.27
N ILE A 155 5.33 -2.65 -27.12
CA ILE A 155 5.34 -3.75 -26.17
C ILE A 155 6.42 -4.77 -26.56
N ASN A 156 6.45 -5.19 -27.83
CA ASN A 156 7.45 -6.12 -28.33
C ASN A 156 8.88 -5.60 -28.10
N TYR A 157 9.14 -4.32 -28.36
CA TYR A 157 10.44 -3.71 -28.16
C TYR A 157 10.92 -3.82 -26.71
N ILE A 158 10.03 -3.48 -25.75
CA ILE A 158 10.36 -3.55 -24.33
C ILE A 158 10.60 -5.01 -23.90
N PHE A 159 9.68 -5.93 -24.25
CA PHE A 159 9.76 -7.32 -23.77
C PHE A 159 10.85 -8.14 -24.48
N ASN A 160 11.22 -7.82 -25.70
CA ASN A 160 12.42 -8.37 -26.33
C ASN A 160 13.69 -8.05 -25.54
N ALA A 161 13.74 -6.92 -24.84
CA ALA A 161 14.89 -6.53 -24.03
C ALA A 161 14.91 -7.17 -22.63
N ILE A 162 13.74 -7.42 -22.02
CA ILE A 162 13.64 -7.76 -20.59
C ILE A 162 13.15 -9.17 -20.29
N MET A 163 12.42 -9.85 -21.20
CA MET A 163 11.77 -11.14 -20.94
C MET A 163 12.52 -12.29 -21.58
N ASP A 164 12.99 -13.23 -20.76
CA ASP A 164 13.62 -14.49 -21.15
C ASP A 164 13.07 -15.65 -20.31
N ARG A 165 13.59 -16.88 -20.53
CA ARG A 165 13.18 -18.06 -19.72
C ARG A 165 13.42 -17.89 -18.22
N ARG A 166 14.45 -17.16 -17.85
CA ARG A 166 14.78 -16.92 -16.44
C ARG A 166 13.85 -15.91 -15.81
N TYR A 167 13.52 -14.87 -16.58
CA TYR A 167 12.63 -13.77 -16.15
C TYR A 167 11.47 -13.64 -17.14
N GLY A 168 10.26 -13.93 -16.65
CA GLY A 168 9.04 -13.97 -17.45
C GLY A 168 8.57 -15.38 -17.83
N GLY A 169 9.49 -16.36 -17.90
CA GLY A 169 9.17 -17.79 -18.08
C GLY A 169 9.20 -18.28 -19.53
N LEU A 170 9.51 -17.42 -20.52
CA LEU A 170 9.59 -17.80 -21.94
C LEU A 170 10.63 -16.94 -22.69
N GLU A 171 11.12 -17.46 -23.83
CA GLU A 171 12.02 -16.72 -24.74
C GLU A 171 11.21 -15.82 -25.65
N TYR A 172 11.15 -14.51 -25.32
CA TYR A 172 10.26 -13.59 -26.02
C TYR A 172 10.73 -13.25 -27.44
N ASP A 173 12.04 -13.06 -27.65
CA ASP A 173 12.61 -12.67 -28.96
C ASP A 173 12.77 -13.85 -29.94
N ASN A 174 13.03 -15.05 -29.42
CA ASN A 174 13.30 -16.25 -30.22
C ASN A 174 12.06 -17.09 -30.49
N ASP A 175 10.93 -16.80 -29.80
CA ASP A 175 9.65 -17.46 -30.07
C ASP A 175 8.72 -16.54 -30.87
N PRO A 176 8.51 -16.83 -32.18
CA PRO A 176 7.59 -16.05 -33.00
C PRO A 176 6.14 -16.05 -32.51
N HIS A 177 5.79 -17.00 -31.64
CA HIS A 177 4.46 -17.09 -31.03
C HIS A 177 4.35 -16.29 -29.72
N ALA A 178 5.46 -15.92 -29.11
CA ALA A 178 5.50 -15.05 -27.95
C ALA A 178 5.23 -13.58 -28.31
N GLN A 179 5.66 -13.15 -29.51
CA GLN A 179 5.51 -11.78 -29.98
C GLN A 179 4.08 -11.44 -30.39
N LEU A 180 3.71 -10.18 -30.20
CA LEU A 180 2.42 -9.64 -30.59
C LEU A 180 2.44 -9.19 -32.04
N ASN A 181 1.73 -9.91 -32.91
CA ASN A 181 1.69 -9.66 -34.36
C ASN A 181 0.40 -8.92 -34.74
N TYR A 182 0.53 -7.93 -35.62
CA TYR A 182 -0.58 -7.19 -36.18
C TYR A 182 -1.04 -7.79 -37.52
N ASP A 183 -2.34 -8.04 -37.64
CA ASP A 183 -2.91 -8.60 -38.89
C ASP A 183 -3.41 -7.47 -39.81
N PHE A 184 -2.51 -6.99 -40.67
CA PHE A 184 -2.87 -6.00 -41.71
C PHE A 184 -3.95 -6.50 -42.70
N LEU A 185 -3.91 -7.77 -43.04
CA LEU A 185 -4.82 -8.33 -44.02
C LEU A 185 -6.27 -8.24 -43.54
N ARG A 186 -6.50 -8.57 -42.29
CA ARG A 186 -7.84 -8.59 -41.70
C ARG A 186 -8.29 -7.24 -41.19
N LYS A 187 -7.43 -6.54 -40.44
CA LYS A 187 -7.77 -5.22 -39.84
C LYS A 187 -7.88 -4.11 -40.88
N GLU A 188 -6.93 -4.04 -41.81
CA GLU A 188 -6.88 -2.97 -42.82
C GLU A 188 -7.52 -3.38 -44.15
N LYS A 189 -8.07 -4.60 -44.24
CA LYS A 189 -8.64 -5.16 -45.44
C LYS A 189 -7.68 -5.09 -46.64
N CYS A 190 -6.40 -5.32 -46.38
CA CYS A 190 -5.32 -5.31 -47.38
C CYS A 190 -5.32 -6.62 -48.15
N ASP A 191 -6.09 -6.70 -49.20
CA ASP A 191 -6.20 -7.86 -50.09
C ASP A 191 -5.16 -7.89 -51.24
N THR A 192 -4.33 -6.83 -51.33
CA THR A 192 -3.25 -6.70 -52.31
C THR A 192 -1.98 -6.14 -51.67
N ASP A 193 -0.78 -6.46 -52.25
CA ASP A 193 0.51 -5.94 -51.82
C ASP A 193 0.56 -4.42 -51.84
N GLU A 194 -0.11 -3.79 -52.80
CA GLU A 194 -0.17 -2.33 -52.90
C GLU A 194 -0.94 -1.69 -51.74
N LYS A 195 -2.09 -2.27 -51.35
CA LYS A 195 -2.86 -1.82 -50.18
C LYS A 195 -2.09 -2.06 -48.89
N LEU A 196 -1.40 -3.19 -48.75
CA LEU A 196 -0.56 -3.51 -47.62
C LEU A 196 0.57 -2.48 -47.45
N GLN A 197 1.31 -2.19 -48.53
CA GLN A 197 2.36 -1.18 -48.51
C GLN A 197 1.82 0.22 -48.11
N LYS A 198 0.63 0.57 -48.65
CA LYS A 198 0.00 1.85 -48.36
C LYS A 198 -0.45 1.97 -46.88
N ALA A 199 -0.99 0.90 -46.32
CA ALA A 199 -1.37 0.80 -44.92
C ALA A 199 -0.13 0.90 -44.01
N MET A 200 0.96 0.19 -44.37
CA MET A 200 2.23 0.28 -43.60
C MET A 200 2.80 1.68 -43.65
N LEU A 201 2.86 2.34 -44.81
CA LEU A 201 3.32 3.71 -44.94
C LEU A 201 2.47 4.72 -44.16
N ARG A 202 1.15 4.50 -44.11
CA ARG A 202 0.25 5.33 -43.29
C ARG A 202 0.59 5.21 -41.83
N TYR A 203 0.82 4.01 -41.30
CA TYR A 203 1.24 3.80 -39.89
C TYR A 203 2.57 4.49 -39.58
N ASP A 204 3.54 4.42 -40.46
CA ASP A 204 4.84 5.07 -40.31
C ASP A 204 4.76 6.61 -40.22
N GLN A 205 3.72 7.21 -40.77
CA GLN A 205 3.48 8.65 -40.77
C GLN A 205 2.54 9.11 -39.67
N GLU A 206 1.77 8.20 -39.08
CA GLU A 206 0.73 8.52 -38.12
C GLU A 206 1.28 8.56 -36.69
N LYS A 207 1.52 9.78 -36.17
CA LYS A 207 2.11 10.01 -34.85
C LYS A 207 1.11 10.07 -33.70
N ARG A 208 -0.20 10.16 -33.95
CA ARG A 208 -1.23 10.36 -32.92
C ARG A 208 -1.30 9.23 -31.89
N PHE A 209 -0.93 8.01 -32.28
CA PHE A 209 -0.95 6.82 -31.44
C PHE A 209 0.42 6.42 -30.93
N ASP A 210 1.47 7.21 -31.16
CA ASP A 210 2.82 6.92 -30.62
C ASP A 210 2.71 6.62 -29.12
N SER A 211 3.36 5.54 -28.67
CA SER A 211 3.50 5.26 -27.24
C SER A 211 4.38 6.30 -26.58
N GLU A 212 3.98 6.75 -25.41
CA GLU A 212 4.68 7.83 -24.71
C GLU A 212 5.23 7.36 -23.36
N ILE A 213 6.41 7.84 -22.99
CA ILE A 213 6.91 7.79 -21.62
C ILE A 213 6.98 9.22 -21.07
N MET A 214 6.33 9.41 -19.92
CA MET A 214 6.27 10.68 -19.22
C MET A 214 7.03 10.57 -17.90
N LEU A 215 8.23 11.13 -17.87
CA LEU A 215 9.04 11.23 -16.66
C LEU A 215 8.66 12.52 -15.94
N VAL A 216 8.13 12.40 -14.74
CA VAL A 216 7.70 13.54 -13.94
C VAL A 216 8.81 13.93 -12.98
N LEU A 217 9.41 15.11 -13.20
CA LEU A 217 10.43 15.70 -12.35
C LEU A 217 9.79 16.84 -11.55
N LYS A 218 9.81 16.73 -10.23
CA LYS A 218 9.30 17.78 -9.36
C LYS A 218 10.41 18.82 -9.11
N PRO A 219 10.15 20.13 -9.33
CA PRO A 219 11.09 21.18 -8.97
C PRO A 219 11.36 21.22 -7.46
N GLU A 220 12.58 21.67 -7.07
CA GLU A 220 13.00 21.75 -5.67
C GLU A 220 12.19 22.77 -4.85
N ASP A 221 11.71 23.83 -5.49
CA ASP A 221 10.91 24.90 -4.89
C ASP A 221 9.41 24.59 -4.81
N GLU A 222 8.96 23.47 -5.40
CA GLU A 222 7.55 23.03 -5.31
C GLU A 222 7.28 22.34 -3.97
N THR A 223 6.32 22.88 -3.21
CA THR A 223 5.97 22.40 -1.86
C THR A 223 5.00 21.20 -1.85
N VAL A 224 4.37 20.92 -3.00
CA VAL A 224 3.39 19.84 -3.14
C VAL A 224 4.07 18.47 -3.11
N ASP A 225 3.42 17.46 -2.56
CA ASP A 225 3.95 16.09 -2.57
C ASP A 225 4.13 15.56 -4.00
N MET A 226 5.13 14.67 -4.19
CA MET A 226 5.46 14.11 -5.51
C MET A 226 4.28 13.40 -6.17
N ILE A 227 3.46 12.69 -5.40
CA ILE A 227 2.30 11.96 -5.92
C ILE A 227 1.21 12.92 -6.42
N GLU A 228 1.01 14.00 -5.67
CA GLU A 228 0.06 15.05 -6.03
C GLU A 228 0.52 15.81 -7.27
N TYR A 229 1.83 16.07 -7.38
CA TYR A 229 2.43 16.69 -8.54
C TYR A 229 2.29 15.80 -9.78
N GLU A 230 2.59 14.51 -9.67
CA GLU A 230 2.41 13.52 -10.75
C GLU A 230 0.94 13.45 -11.19
N ALA A 231 -0.01 13.48 -10.25
CA ALA A 231 -1.44 13.48 -10.54
C ALA A 231 -1.85 14.73 -11.35
N LYS A 232 -1.32 15.92 -11.03
CA LYS A 232 -1.54 17.16 -11.78
C LYS A 232 -1.04 17.03 -13.21
N MET A 233 0.15 16.47 -13.40
CA MET A 233 0.75 16.29 -14.72
C MET A 233 -0.05 15.32 -15.59
N ILE A 234 -0.50 14.22 -15.02
CA ILE A 234 -1.36 13.24 -15.70
C ILE A 234 -2.71 13.89 -16.07
N GLY A 235 -3.29 14.66 -15.16
CA GLY A 235 -4.53 15.40 -15.42
C GLY A 235 -4.37 16.38 -16.59
N LYS A 236 -3.27 17.13 -16.66
CA LYS A 236 -2.95 17.98 -17.79
C LYS A 236 -2.87 17.19 -19.11
N LYS A 237 -2.17 16.06 -19.09
CA LYS A 237 -2.06 15.18 -20.27
C LYS A 237 -3.42 14.67 -20.74
N ILE A 238 -4.30 14.33 -19.82
CA ILE A 238 -5.67 13.90 -20.16
C ILE A 238 -6.45 15.04 -20.80
N HIS A 239 -6.35 16.26 -20.26
CA HIS A 239 -7.00 17.44 -20.89
C HIS A 239 -6.48 17.72 -22.30
N GLU A 240 -5.20 17.48 -22.59
CA GLU A 240 -4.62 17.62 -23.94
C GLU A 240 -5.20 16.61 -24.93
N MET A 241 -5.62 15.44 -24.45
CA MET A 241 -6.13 14.36 -25.30
C MET A 241 -7.64 14.40 -25.48
N VAL A 242 -8.38 14.66 -24.40
CA VAL A 242 -9.84 14.66 -24.44
C VAL A 242 -10.35 15.82 -25.28
N GLY A 243 -11.21 15.53 -26.26
CA GLY A 243 -11.73 16.52 -27.21
C GLY A 243 -10.78 16.89 -28.36
N HIS A 244 -9.53 16.36 -28.38
CA HIS A 244 -8.53 16.69 -29.41
C HIS A 244 -7.96 15.45 -30.11
N LEU A 245 -7.73 14.35 -29.37
CA LEU A 245 -7.24 13.09 -29.93
C LEU A 245 -8.38 12.36 -30.64
N GLU A 246 -8.23 12.10 -31.92
CA GLU A 246 -9.18 11.29 -32.69
C GLU A 246 -8.88 9.81 -32.50
N LEU A 247 -9.86 9.04 -32.05
CA LEU A 247 -9.80 7.60 -31.83
C LEU A 247 -10.55 6.85 -32.95
N ASP A 248 -10.03 5.69 -33.31
CA ASP A 248 -10.57 4.83 -34.36
C ASP A 248 -11.49 3.76 -33.75
N PHE A 249 -12.77 3.74 -34.11
CA PHE A 249 -13.71 2.72 -33.69
C PHE A 249 -14.35 2.02 -34.91
N TYR A 250 -14.90 0.87 -34.71
CA TYR A 250 -15.62 0.13 -35.74
C TYR A 250 -16.79 0.94 -36.31
N THR A 251 -17.38 1.81 -35.51
CA THR A 251 -18.53 2.67 -35.90
C THR A 251 -18.10 3.98 -36.57
N GLY A 252 -16.80 4.21 -36.72
CA GLY A 252 -16.23 5.44 -37.26
C GLY A 252 -15.38 6.18 -36.20
N ASN A 253 -14.57 7.11 -36.70
CA ASN A 253 -13.66 7.87 -35.82
C ASN A 253 -14.43 8.91 -35.01
N ARG A 254 -14.00 9.12 -33.77
CA ARG A 254 -14.48 10.20 -32.89
C ARG A 254 -13.38 10.72 -31.97
N LEU A 255 -13.60 11.92 -31.45
CA LEU A 255 -12.69 12.48 -30.46
C LEU A 255 -12.77 11.72 -29.14
N ALA A 256 -11.63 11.63 -28.47
CA ALA A 256 -11.48 11.00 -27.17
C ALA A 256 -12.35 11.68 -26.11
N LYS A 257 -12.96 10.88 -25.24
CA LYS A 257 -13.73 11.27 -24.08
C LYS A 257 -13.02 10.81 -22.81
N TYR A 258 -13.43 11.30 -21.64
CA TYR A 258 -12.88 10.87 -20.35
C TYR A 258 -13.06 9.37 -20.11
N GLN A 259 -14.20 8.79 -20.54
CA GLN A 259 -14.48 7.36 -20.40
C GLN A 259 -13.55 6.45 -21.22
N ASP A 260 -12.82 6.99 -22.20
CA ASP A 260 -11.85 6.24 -23.01
C ASP A 260 -10.49 6.09 -22.31
N VAL A 261 -10.29 6.81 -21.22
CA VAL A 261 -9.03 6.87 -20.48
C VAL A 261 -9.11 6.03 -19.21
N VAL A 262 -8.16 5.11 -19.06
CA VAL A 262 -7.94 4.41 -17.80
C VAL A 262 -6.54 4.71 -17.26
N VAL A 263 -6.45 4.93 -15.94
CA VAL A 263 -5.21 5.05 -15.21
C VAL A 263 -4.99 3.79 -14.40
N LEU A 264 -3.98 3.02 -14.77
CA LEU A 264 -3.62 1.76 -14.13
C LEU A 264 -2.50 1.99 -13.12
N MET A 265 -2.68 1.46 -11.90
CA MET A 265 -1.68 1.51 -10.84
C MET A 265 -1.43 0.13 -10.25
N ARG A 266 -0.25 -0.06 -9.63
CA ARG A 266 0.11 -1.32 -8.98
C ARG A 266 -0.77 -1.61 -7.76
N ASN A 267 -1.15 -0.57 -7.00
CA ASN A 267 -1.96 -0.69 -5.79
C ASN A 267 -2.92 0.51 -5.64
N VAL A 268 -3.82 0.44 -4.66
CA VAL A 268 -4.87 1.44 -4.40
C VAL A 268 -4.43 2.59 -3.48
N ALA A 269 -3.23 2.52 -2.90
CA ALA A 269 -2.80 3.42 -1.82
C ALA A 269 -2.95 4.91 -2.15
N ASN A 270 -2.66 5.28 -3.40
CA ASN A 270 -2.65 6.68 -3.83
C ASN A 270 -3.93 7.11 -4.58
N PHE A 271 -4.91 6.23 -4.78
CA PHE A 271 -6.14 6.54 -5.53
C PHE A 271 -6.86 7.78 -5.00
N ILE A 272 -6.93 7.93 -3.67
CA ILE A 272 -7.61 9.05 -3.03
C ILE A 272 -6.91 10.38 -3.34
N THR A 273 -5.57 10.39 -3.35
CA THR A 273 -4.79 11.59 -3.71
C THR A 273 -5.03 11.99 -5.16
N TYR A 274 -4.97 11.03 -6.09
CA TYR A 274 -5.28 11.28 -7.51
C TYR A 274 -6.71 11.79 -7.69
N LYS A 275 -7.66 11.18 -7.00
CA LYS A 275 -9.04 11.63 -7.02
C LYS A 275 -9.18 13.09 -6.61
N LYS A 276 -8.62 13.49 -5.46
CA LYS A 276 -8.67 14.86 -4.96
C LYS A 276 -8.09 15.86 -5.97
N VAL A 277 -6.97 15.51 -6.61
CA VAL A 277 -6.35 16.35 -7.64
C VAL A 277 -7.22 16.46 -8.87
N PHE A 278 -7.76 15.35 -9.39
CA PHE A 278 -8.62 15.35 -10.57
C PHE A 278 -9.92 16.13 -10.34
N ASP A 279 -10.48 16.01 -9.14
CA ASP A 279 -11.64 16.81 -8.76
C ASP A 279 -11.33 18.30 -8.71
N ALA A 280 -10.15 18.68 -8.16
CA ALA A 280 -9.71 20.07 -8.09
C ALA A 280 -9.51 20.70 -9.49
N ILE A 281 -9.08 19.89 -10.48
CA ILE A 281 -8.92 20.34 -11.87
C ILE A 281 -10.12 20.00 -12.76
N SER A 282 -11.26 19.63 -12.16
CA SER A 282 -12.53 19.35 -12.84
C SER A 282 -12.49 18.21 -13.86
N ILE A 283 -11.67 17.19 -13.65
CA ILE A 283 -11.67 15.96 -14.44
C ILE A 283 -12.63 14.96 -13.82
N PRO A 284 -13.72 14.57 -14.52
CA PRO A 284 -14.61 13.51 -14.04
C PRO A 284 -13.84 12.21 -13.86
N ASN A 285 -13.95 11.59 -12.71
CA ASN A 285 -13.17 10.39 -12.41
C ASN A 285 -13.97 9.37 -11.61
N LEU A 286 -13.63 8.08 -11.80
CA LEU A 286 -14.23 6.93 -11.13
C LEU A 286 -13.12 6.04 -10.58
N ILE A 287 -13.18 5.72 -9.28
CA ILE A 287 -12.27 4.76 -8.66
C ILE A 287 -12.95 3.41 -8.53
N VAL A 288 -12.32 2.37 -9.07
CA VAL A 288 -12.76 0.99 -8.88
C VAL A 288 -12.15 0.45 -7.59
N LEU A 289 -12.87 0.58 -6.46
CA LEU A 289 -12.46 0.04 -5.18
C LEU A 289 -12.99 -1.39 -4.99
N THR A 290 -12.22 -2.22 -4.30
CA THR A 290 -12.59 -3.58 -3.92
C THR A 290 -12.99 -3.69 -2.46
N LYS A 291 -12.72 -2.64 -1.66
CA LYS A 291 -12.97 -2.51 -0.23
C LYS A 291 -13.35 -1.07 0.09
N GLY A 292 -13.80 -0.81 1.28
CA GLY A 292 -14.14 0.52 1.78
C GLY A 292 -15.63 0.78 1.90
N PHE A 293 -16.47 -0.26 1.78
CA PHE A 293 -17.91 -0.13 1.95
C PHE A 293 -18.28 0.25 3.40
N PHE A 294 -17.82 -0.54 4.37
CA PHE A 294 -18.09 -0.26 5.79
C PHE A 294 -17.23 0.89 6.37
N GLU A 295 -16.22 1.36 5.65
CA GLU A 295 -15.44 2.54 6.05
C GLU A 295 -16.06 3.86 5.56
N SER A 296 -17.07 3.79 4.67
CA SER A 296 -17.71 4.98 4.13
C SER A 296 -18.67 5.61 5.14
N ASN A 297 -18.62 6.93 5.28
CA ASN A 297 -19.37 7.66 6.29
C ASN A 297 -20.88 7.40 6.21
N GLU A 298 -21.44 7.34 5.00
CA GLU A 298 -22.86 7.09 4.79
C GLU A 298 -23.32 5.72 5.28
N ILE A 299 -22.43 4.72 5.25
CA ILE A 299 -22.71 3.37 5.76
C ILE A 299 -22.52 3.34 7.27
N LEU A 300 -21.44 3.97 7.77
CA LEU A 300 -21.23 4.10 9.22
C LEU A 300 -22.40 4.81 9.90
N ASP A 301 -22.91 5.88 9.30
CA ASP A 301 -24.08 6.59 9.81
C ASP A 301 -25.30 5.67 9.93
N CYS A 302 -25.57 4.86 8.90
CA CYS A 302 -26.66 3.88 8.93
C CYS A 302 -26.43 2.78 9.98
N VAL A 303 -25.20 2.27 10.11
CA VAL A 303 -24.83 1.25 11.09
C VAL A 303 -24.96 1.80 12.52
N TYR A 304 -24.49 3.03 12.78
CA TYR A 304 -24.64 3.66 14.11
C TYR A 304 -26.10 3.93 14.46
N PHE A 305 -26.94 4.30 13.49
CA PHE A 305 -28.38 4.39 13.73
C PHE A 305 -28.97 3.05 14.20
N LEU A 306 -28.65 1.94 13.49
CA LEU A 306 -29.14 0.61 13.86
C LEU A 306 -28.60 0.17 15.24
N LYS A 307 -27.32 0.42 15.52
CA LYS A 307 -26.71 0.16 16.83
C LYS A 307 -27.38 0.95 17.96
N ALA A 308 -27.62 2.23 17.75
CA ALA A 308 -28.31 3.07 18.72
C ALA A 308 -29.74 2.58 19.00
N LEU A 309 -30.46 2.05 17.99
CA LEU A 309 -31.80 1.47 18.19
C LEU A 309 -31.76 0.15 18.96
N ASP A 310 -30.73 -0.69 18.72
CA ASP A 310 -30.56 -1.97 19.42
C ASP A 310 -30.17 -1.75 20.87
N ASN A 311 -29.19 -0.89 21.14
CA ASN A 311 -28.71 -0.57 22.46
C ASN A 311 -28.61 0.93 22.71
N CYS A 312 -29.56 1.46 23.47
CA CYS A 312 -29.60 2.88 23.85
C CYS A 312 -28.48 3.31 24.81
N LEU A 313 -27.76 2.37 25.39
CA LEU A 313 -26.62 2.64 26.27
C LEU A 313 -25.27 2.63 25.54
N ASP A 314 -25.25 2.35 24.24
CA ASP A 314 -24.07 2.57 23.40
C ASP A 314 -23.92 4.07 23.12
N ASP A 315 -23.16 4.75 23.99
CA ASP A 315 -22.95 6.19 23.90
C ASP A 315 -22.31 6.60 22.57
N LEU A 316 -21.40 5.77 22.00
CA LEU A 316 -20.76 6.06 20.72
C LEU A 316 -21.79 6.07 19.58
N ALA A 317 -22.61 5.05 19.50
CA ALA A 317 -23.65 4.95 18.49
C ALA A 317 -24.69 6.05 18.64
N LEU A 318 -25.13 6.32 19.88
CA LEU A 318 -26.12 7.34 20.14
C LEU A 318 -25.60 8.76 19.86
N ILE A 319 -24.37 9.10 20.28
CA ILE A 319 -23.75 10.39 19.98
C ILE A 319 -23.54 10.57 18.47
N SER A 320 -23.13 9.52 17.77
CA SER A 320 -22.99 9.55 16.31
C SER A 320 -24.31 9.85 15.63
N LEU A 321 -25.42 9.26 16.10
CA LEU A 321 -26.76 9.55 15.63
C LEU A 321 -27.17 11.00 15.91
N LEU A 322 -26.90 11.52 17.10
CA LEU A 322 -27.25 12.88 17.50
C LEU A 322 -26.45 13.96 16.78
N LYS A 323 -25.19 13.69 16.46
CA LYS A 323 -24.31 14.59 15.68
C LYS A 323 -24.55 14.50 14.17
N GLY A 324 -25.22 13.46 13.71
CA GLY A 324 -25.49 13.24 12.30
C GLY A 324 -26.29 14.35 11.65
N ASN A 325 -26.14 14.52 10.33
CA ASN A 325 -26.91 15.53 9.56
C ASN A 325 -28.31 15.00 9.21
N TYR A 326 -29.10 14.75 10.23
CA TYR A 326 -30.46 14.25 10.11
C TYR A 326 -31.48 15.32 10.52
N LYS A 327 -32.60 15.39 9.84
CA LYS A 327 -33.61 16.43 10.08
C LYS A 327 -34.22 16.37 11.48
N LYS A 328 -34.43 15.16 12.01
CA LYS A 328 -35.16 14.93 13.27
C LYS A 328 -34.29 14.61 14.48
N THR A 329 -33.03 14.36 14.30
CA THR A 329 -32.16 13.84 15.38
C THR A 329 -30.86 14.63 15.57
N ARG A 330 -30.74 15.80 14.91
CA ARG A 330 -29.51 16.60 14.96
C ARG A 330 -29.49 17.50 16.19
N PHE A 331 -28.43 17.36 16.98
CA PHE A 331 -28.09 18.24 18.09
C PHE A 331 -26.79 18.99 17.80
N ASP A 332 -26.74 20.23 18.35
CA ASP A 332 -25.46 20.97 18.34
C ASP A 332 -24.43 20.33 19.28
N GLU A 333 -23.17 20.38 18.93
CA GLU A 333 -22.08 19.82 19.74
C GLU A 333 -22.02 20.45 21.14
N ASN A 334 -22.27 21.76 21.22
CA ASN A 334 -22.30 22.46 22.50
C ASN A 334 -23.48 21.96 23.37
N TRP A 335 -24.62 21.68 22.74
CA TRP A 335 -25.79 21.12 23.47
C TRP A 335 -25.43 19.78 24.09
N LEU A 336 -24.80 18.87 23.31
CA LEU A 336 -24.40 17.56 23.77
C LEU A 336 -23.40 17.64 24.91
N TYR A 337 -22.41 18.53 24.81
CA TYR A 337 -21.41 18.75 25.85
C TYR A 337 -22.03 19.31 27.15
N LEU A 338 -22.89 20.30 27.06
CA LEU A 338 -23.49 20.94 28.22
C LEU A 338 -24.48 20.05 28.99
N HIS A 339 -25.15 19.12 28.28
CA HIS A 339 -26.18 18.25 28.89
C HIS A 339 -25.65 16.86 29.24
N LYS A 340 -24.41 16.49 28.88
CA LYS A 340 -23.82 15.23 29.31
C LYS A 340 -23.54 15.26 30.81
N ILE A 341 -24.22 14.38 31.54
CA ILE A 341 -24.03 14.21 32.97
C ILE A 341 -22.90 13.23 33.21
N GLU A 342 -21.95 13.59 34.05
CA GLU A 342 -20.82 12.72 34.40
C GLU A 342 -21.28 11.37 34.94
N ASN A 343 -20.57 10.32 34.59
CA ASN A 343 -20.82 8.95 35.01
C ASN A 343 -22.21 8.39 34.66
N THR A 344 -22.90 8.98 33.68
CA THR A 344 -24.19 8.46 33.17
C THR A 344 -24.10 8.26 31.63
N SER A 345 -24.98 7.42 31.07
CA SER A 345 -25.09 7.29 29.63
C SER A 345 -25.63 8.59 28.99
N MET A 346 -25.36 8.80 27.70
CA MET A 346 -25.95 9.91 26.95
C MET A 346 -27.48 9.81 26.93
N TYR A 347 -28.02 8.61 26.86
CA TYR A 347 -29.44 8.36 26.90
C TYR A 347 -30.10 8.81 28.22
N GLU A 348 -29.45 8.54 29.35
CA GLU A 348 -29.92 9.04 30.65
C GLU A 348 -29.81 10.56 30.76
N SER A 349 -28.76 11.12 30.17
CA SER A 349 -28.58 12.60 30.10
C SER A 349 -29.69 13.24 29.29
N LEU A 350 -30.09 12.69 28.15
CA LEU A 350 -31.21 13.15 27.34
C LEU A 350 -32.55 13.11 28.10
N LYS A 351 -32.78 12.07 28.88
CA LYS A 351 -33.99 11.96 29.70
C LYS A 351 -34.08 13.05 30.77
N GLN A 352 -32.95 13.48 31.29
CA GLN A 352 -32.87 14.49 32.33
C GLN A 352 -32.83 15.93 31.81
N ALA A 353 -32.49 16.12 30.52
CA ALA A 353 -32.38 17.43 29.91
C ALA A 353 -33.67 18.24 29.93
N ALA A 354 -34.83 17.60 29.91
CA ALA A 354 -36.18 18.23 30.05
C ALA A 354 -36.48 19.41 29.09
N ASP A 355 -35.64 19.61 28.06
CA ASP A 355 -35.91 20.59 27.02
C ASP A 355 -36.72 19.99 25.84
N GLN A 356 -37.26 20.86 24.98
CA GLN A 356 -38.14 20.42 23.91
C GLN A 356 -37.43 19.56 22.86
N GLU A 357 -36.16 19.86 22.56
CA GLU A 357 -35.34 19.12 21.58
C GLU A 357 -35.10 17.67 22.05
N ALA A 358 -34.74 17.50 23.32
CA ALA A 358 -34.53 16.16 23.92
C ALA A 358 -35.84 15.36 23.97
N ILE A 359 -36.96 16.02 24.33
CA ILE A 359 -38.30 15.41 24.37
C ILE A 359 -38.73 14.95 22.98
N ASP A 360 -38.60 15.80 21.98
CA ASP A 360 -38.96 15.49 20.59
C ASP A 360 -38.13 14.35 20.03
N PHE A 361 -36.82 14.36 20.30
CA PHE A 361 -35.93 13.26 19.94
C PHE A 361 -36.34 11.95 20.62
N LEU A 362 -36.53 11.94 21.93
CA LEU A 362 -36.91 10.72 22.66
C LEU A 362 -38.24 10.15 22.17
N ASN A 363 -39.22 11.01 21.87
CA ASN A 363 -40.49 10.59 21.29
C ASN A 363 -40.31 9.96 19.90
N TYR A 364 -39.45 10.55 19.06
CA TYR A 364 -39.10 9.99 17.75
C TYR A 364 -38.35 8.67 17.89
N TYR A 365 -37.35 8.63 18.76
CA TYR A 365 -36.52 7.46 19.01
C TYR A 365 -37.37 6.27 19.49
N HIS A 366 -38.26 6.47 20.45
CA HIS A 366 -39.15 5.40 20.96
C HIS A 366 -40.11 4.90 19.86
N LYS A 367 -40.60 5.78 18.98
CA LYS A 367 -41.43 5.37 17.84
C LYS A 367 -40.64 4.50 16.85
N MET A 368 -39.39 4.81 16.64
CA MET A 368 -38.51 4.02 15.78
C MET A 368 -38.17 2.67 16.42
N GLN A 369 -37.96 2.62 17.74
CA GLN A 369 -37.79 1.35 18.49
C GLN A 369 -39.02 0.46 18.41
N GLU A 370 -40.23 1.04 18.58
CA GLU A 370 -41.51 0.29 18.46
C GLU A 370 -41.67 -0.23 17.02
N PHE A 371 -41.37 0.56 16.03
CA PHE A 371 -41.41 0.16 14.64
C PHE A 371 -40.41 -0.98 14.34
N ALA A 372 -39.18 -0.91 14.86
CA ALA A 372 -38.14 -1.93 14.68
C ALA A 372 -38.53 -3.30 15.31
N ARG A 373 -39.40 -3.35 16.33
CA ARG A 373 -39.87 -4.59 16.92
C ARG A 373 -40.81 -5.38 16.01
N ASN A 374 -41.48 -4.69 15.08
CA ASN A 374 -42.58 -5.28 14.30
C ASN A 374 -42.29 -5.30 12.79
N HIS A 375 -41.14 -4.78 12.34
CA HIS A 375 -40.79 -4.66 10.92
C HIS A 375 -39.36 -5.17 10.65
N PRO A 376 -39.12 -5.68 9.47
CA PRO A 376 -37.76 -6.05 9.06
C PRO A 376 -36.80 -4.87 9.12
N VAL A 377 -35.52 -5.13 9.36
CA VAL A 377 -34.52 -4.08 9.59
C VAL A 377 -34.33 -3.17 8.37
N TYR A 378 -34.48 -3.69 7.14
CA TYR A 378 -34.40 -2.88 5.94
C TYR A 378 -35.54 -1.82 5.89
N GLU A 379 -36.75 -2.16 6.30
CA GLU A 379 -37.87 -1.19 6.37
C GLU A 379 -37.64 -0.12 7.45
N VAL A 380 -37.02 -0.50 8.57
CA VAL A 380 -36.65 0.44 9.64
C VAL A 380 -35.63 1.45 9.11
N LEU A 381 -34.61 1.00 8.37
CA LEU A 381 -33.60 1.86 7.77
C LEU A 381 -34.20 2.74 6.66
N GLU A 382 -35.00 2.20 5.76
CA GLU A 382 -35.69 2.97 4.72
C GLU A 382 -36.58 4.07 5.30
N LYS A 383 -37.32 3.76 6.37
CA LYS A 383 -38.16 4.75 7.07
C LYS A 383 -37.31 5.86 7.69
N PHE A 384 -36.22 5.49 8.37
CA PHE A 384 -35.30 6.46 8.95
C PHE A 384 -34.73 7.41 7.89
N ILE A 385 -34.24 6.87 6.77
CA ILE A 385 -33.69 7.63 5.65
C ILE A 385 -34.70 8.64 5.12
N LYS A 386 -35.94 8.20 4.84
CA LYS A 386 -37.00 9.05 4.29
C LYS A 386 -37.46 10.14 5.27
N GLU A 387 -37.67 9.76 6.53
CA GLU A 387 -38.17 10.73 7.54
C GLU A 387 -37.13 11.78 7.91
N ASN A 388 -35.85 11.50 7.75
CA ASN A 388 -34.74 12.40 8.00
C ASN A 388 -34.20 13.08 6.74
N GLU A 389 -34.77 12.81 5.55
CA GLU A 389 -34.33 13.37 4.27
C GLU A 389 -32.83 13.08 4.03
N TYR A 390 -32.34 11.93 4.57
CA TYR A 390 -30.92 11.59 4.54
C TYR A 390 -30.44 11.25 3.12
N ASP A 391 -31.28 10.66 2.30
CA ASP A 391 -31.05 10.39 0.88
C ASP A 391 -30.79 11.68 0.08
N LEU A 392 -31.54 12.75 0.36
CA LEU A 392 -31.34 14.07 -0.25
C LEU A 392 -30.03 14.69 0.23
N PHE A 393 -29.75 14.58 1.54
CA PHE A 393 -28.51 15.08 2.12
C PHE A 393 -27.29 14.42 1.49
N ILE A 394 -27.17 13.08 1.52
CA ILE A 394 -26.01 12.37 0.96
C ILE A 394 -25.87 12.59 -0.55
N SER A 395 -26.98 12.72 -1.28
CA SER A 395 -26.98 13.00 -2.71
C SER A 395 -26.45 14.40 -3.05
N SER A 396 -26.58 15.35 -2.13
CA SER A 396 -26.04 16.73 -2.27
C SER A 396 -24.55 16.82 -1.96
N LEU A 397 -23.99 15.84 -1.28
CA LEU A 397 -22.58 15.82 -0.94
C LEU A 397 -21.70 15.47 -2.15
N TYR A 398 -20.42 15.76 -2.01
CA TYR A 398 -19.40 15.27 -2.93
C TYR A 398 -19.52 13.74 -3.13
N ASN A 399 -19.52 13.26 -4.38
CA ASN A 399 -19.83 11.88 -4.74
C ASN A 399 -21.24 11.39 -4.36
N GLY A 400 -22.22 12.28 -4.31
CA GLY A 400 -23.57 11.94 -3.84
C GLY A 400 -24.20 10.74 -4.52
N LYS A 401 -24.01 10.55 -5.84
CA LYS A 401 -24.48 9.35 -6.56
C LYS A 401 -23.90 8.04 -5.97
N GLN A 402 -22.59 8.03 -5.69
CA GLN A 402 -21.93 6.85 -5.10
C GLN A 402 -22.42 6.59 -3.69
N ARG A 403 -22.52 7.65 -2.87
CA ARG A 403 -23.04 7.55 -1.50
C ARG A 403 -24.47 7.00 -1.47
N TYR A 404 -25.33 7.52 -2.31
CA TYR A 404 -26.70 7.01 -2.43
C TYR A 404 -26.72 5.54 -2.87
N ALA A 405 -25.91 5.16 -3.88
CA ALA A 405 -25.81 3.79 -4.33
C ALA A 405 -25.28 2.84 -3.23
N ASN A 406 -24.33 3.28 -2.40
CA ASN A 406 -23.85 2.51 -1.25
C ASN A 406 -24.97 2.25 -0.23
N VAL A 407 -25.77 3.26 0.09
CA VAL A 407 -26.92 3.12 0.99
C VAL A 407 -27.97 2.17 0.40
N GLN A 408 -28.24 2.23 -0.91
CA GLN A 408 -29.14 1.27 -1.58
C GLN A 408 -28.59 -0.15 -1.51
N LEU A 409 -27.28 -0.33 -1.69
CA LEU A 409 -26.63 -1.63 -1.54
C LEU A 409 -26.77 -2.17 -0.12
N LEU A 410 -26.62 -1.31 0.91
CA LEU A 410 -26.86 -1.72 2.30
C LEU A 410 -28.31 -2.21 2.51
N ILE A 411 -29.28 -1.51 1.97
CA ILE A 411 -30.71 -1.90 2.03
C ILE A 411 -30.92 -3.27 1.36
N GLU A 412 -30.31 -3.49 0.17
CA GLU A 412 -30.38 -4.80 -0.51
C GLU A 412 -29.74 -5.93 0.32
N MET A 413 -28.60 -5.66 0.97
CA MET A 413 -27.98 -6.62 1.90
C MET A 413 -28.90 -6.95 3.08
N LEU A 414 -29.56 -5.94 3.65
CA LEU A 414 -30.52 -6.13 4.73
C LEU A 414 -31.78 -6.89 4.29
N LYS A 415 -32.23 -6.74 3.04
CA LYS A 415 -33.34 -7.52 2.45
C LYS A 415 -32.94 -8.99 2.30
N ALA A 416 -31.71 -9.29 1.94
CA ALA A 416 -31.21 -10.67 1.90
C ALA A 416 -31.17 -11.32 3.31
N ASP A 417 -31.07 -10.52 4.35
CA ASP A 417 -31.03 -10.91 5.76
C ASP A 417 -32.40 -10.71 6.47
N GLU A 418 -33.53 -10.65 5.75
CA GLU A 418 -34.86 -10.30 6.26
C GLU A 418 -35.33 -11.14 7.50
N GLY A 419 -34.82 -12.37 7.61
CA GLY A 419 -35.15 -13.25 8.74
C GLY A 419 -34.38 -12.97 10.04
N LEU A 420 -33.41 -12.07 10.03
CA LEU A 420 -32.59 -11.76 11.19
C LEU A 420 -33.19 -10.60 12.01
N SER A 421 -33.09 -10.72 13.35
CA SER A 421 -33.45 -9.62 14.24
C SER A 421 -32.45 -8.46 14.17
N LEU A 422 -32.87 -7.28 14.63
CA LEU A 422 -32.00 -6.10 14.72
C LEU A 422 -30.71 -6.42 15.47
N TYR A 423 -30.77 -7.09 16.61
CA TYR A 423 -29.59 -7.54 17.37
C TYR A 423 -28.63 -8.41 16.53
N GLN A 424 -29.16 -9.39 15.80
CA GLN A 424 -28.36 -10.30 14.99
C GLN A 424 -27.65 -9.55 13.83
N ILE A 425 -28.32 -8.60 13.21
CA ILE A 425 -27.77 -7.76 12.14
C ILE A 425 -26.68 -6.85 12.69
N VAL A 426 -26.92 -6.16 13.80
CA VAL A 426 -25.93 -5.30 14.43
C VAL A 426 -24.70 -6.10 14.81
N HIS A 427 -24.88 -7.26 15.43
CA HIS A 427 -23.78 -8.15 15.81
C HIS A 427 -22.99 -8.67 14.58
N LYS A 428 -23.70 -9.03 13.50
CA LYS A 428 -23.08 -9.41 12.21
C LYS A 428 -22.20 -8.28 11.65
N PHE A 429 -22.68 -7.04 11.67
CA PHE A 429 -21.92 -5.89 11.21
C PHE A 429 -20.69 -5.63 12.10
N GLU A 430 -20.84 -5.70 13.43
CA GLU A 430 -19.72 -5.56 14.37
C GLU A 430 -18.65 -6.61 14.15
N GLN A 431 -19.03 -7.86 14.00
CA GLN A 431 -18.11 -8.94 13.69
C GLN A 431 -17.41 -8.71 12.36
N THR A 432 -18.16 -8.34 11.33
CA THR A 432 -17.61 -8.05 9.99
C THR A 432 -16.57 -6.93 10.02
N MET A 433 -16.89 -5.84 10.72
CA MET A 433 -15.97 -4.69 10.87
C MET A 433 -14.76 -5.05 11.75
N THR A 434 -14.95 -5.78 12.85
CA THR A 434 -13.85 -6.20 13.75
C THR A 434 -12.89 -7.17 13.07
N LEU A 435 -13.39 -8.06 12.23
CA LEU A 435 -12.59 -9.01 11.46
C LEU A 435 -11.91 -8.36 10.25
N GLY A 436 -12.15 -7.07 10.00
CA GLY A 436 -11.62 -6.37 8.82
C GLY A 436 -12.18 -6.93 7.50
N ILE A 437 -13.32 -7.61 7.56
CA ILE A 437 -14.05 -8.04 6.36
C ILE A 437 -14.76 -6.83 5.81
N ASP A 438 -14.46 -6.48 4.57
CA ASP A 438 -15.06 -5.34 3.92
C ASP A 438 -15.64 -5.73 2.56
N TYR A 439 -16.66 -5.02 2.16
CA TYR A 439 -17.35 -5.28 0.90
C TYR A 439 -16.96 -4.24 -0.14
N LYS A 440 -17.14 -4.62 -1.39
CA LYS A 440 -16.97 -3.70 -2.51
C LYS A 440 -18.09 -2.66 -2.46
N PRO A 441 -17.77 -1.35 -2.57
CA PRO A 441 -18.80 -0.32 -2.73
C PRO A 441 -19.70 -0.58 -3.94
N ALA A 442 -20.89 -0.03 -3.93
CA ALA A 442 -21.83 -0.16 -5.03
C ALA A 442 -21.18 0.22 -6.35
N THR A 443 -21.31 -0.63 -7.36
CA THR A 443 -20.79 -0.33 -8.69
C THR A 443 -21.78 0.59 -9.39
N LEU A 444 -21.42 1.85 -9.58
CA LEU A 444 -22.17 2.71 -10.48
C LEU A 444 -21.98 2.18 -11.90
N SER A 445 -23.07 1.99 -12.63
CA SER A 445 -22.99 1.78 -14.07
C SER A 445 -22.24 2.97 -14.68
N SER A 446 -21.27 2.71 -15.53
CA SER A 446 -20.42 3.72 -16.17
C SER A 446 -21.15 4.55 -17.22
N ASP A 447 -22.39 4.96 -16.97
CA ASP A 447 -23.15 5.83 -17.88
C ASP A 447 -22.62 7.29 -17.89
N GLY A 448 -21.55 7.56 -17.18
CA GLY A 448 -20.90 8.87 -17.13
C GLY A 448 -19.56 8.90 -17.87
N ASP A 449 -19.31 9.99 -18.58
CA ASP A 449 -18.02 10.30 -19.22
C ASP A 449 -16.97 10.64 -18.13
N ALA A 450 -16.22 9.63 -17.64
CA ALA A 450 -15.28 9.77 -16.54
C ALA A 450 -14.02 8.89 -16.74
N VAL A 451 -12.86 9.40 -16.31
CA VAL A 451 -11.59 8.68 -16.25
C VAL A 451 -11.68 7.59 -15.19
N THR A 452 -11.30 6.37 -15.53
CA THR A 452 -11.35 5.25 -14.60
C THR A 452 -9.99 4.98 -13.97
N PHE A 453 -9.94 4.91 -12.64
CA PHE A 453 -8.79 4.42 -11.88
C PHE A 453 -9.02 2.98 -11.46
N MET A 454 -8.08 2.11 -11.75
CA MET A 454 -8.10 0.72 -11.30
C MET A 454 -6.69 0.14 -11.13
N THR A 455 -6.59 -0.98 -10.40
CA THR A 455 -5.31 -1.69 -10.32
C THR A 455 -5.07 -2.51 -11.59
N ILE A 456 -3.80 -2.80 -11.89
CA ILE A 456 -3.42 -3.65 -13.02
C ILE A 456 -4.13 -5.01 -12.94
N HIS A 457 -4.26 -5.60 -11.74
CA HIS A 457 -4.97 -6.86 -11.55
C HIS A 457 -6.47 -6.79 -11.93
N GLN A 458 -7.13 -5.68 -11.60
CA GLN A 458 -8.55 -5.47 -11.95
C GLN A 458 -8.76 -5.27 -13.46
N SER A 459 -7.73 -4.81 -14.16
CA SER A 459 -7.79 -4.58 -15.61
C SER A 459 -7.61 -5.85 -16.43
N LYS A 460 -7.24 -6.97 -15.81
CA LYS A 460 -7.09 -8.24 -16.54
C LYS A 460 -8.40 -8.64 -17.22
N GLY A 461 -8.33 -9.08 -18.46
CA GLY A 461 -9.50 -9.39 -19.27
C GLY A 461 -10.18 -8.17 -19.94
N LEU A 462 -9.87 -6.95 -19.50
CA LEU A 462 -10.43 -5.70 -20.04
C LEU A 462 -9.52 -5.08 -21.11
N GLU A 463 -10.05 -4.12 -21.87
CA GLU A 463 -9.30 -3.32 -22.84
C GLU A 463 -9.83 -1.87 -22.84
N PHE A 464 -8.93 -0.92 -23.13
CA PHE A 464 -9.26 0.50 -23.12
C PHE A 464 -8.59 1.23 -24.28
N PRO A 465 -9.26 2.24 -24.88
CA PRO A 465 -8.68 3.02 -25.97
C PRO A 465 -7.36 3.71 -25.56
N ILE A 466 -7.34 4.33 -24.38
CA ILE A 466 -6.18 5.07 -23.85
C ILE A 466 -5.84 4.49 -22.48
N VAL A 467 -4.62 4.00 -22.32
CA VAL A 467 -4.11 3.47 -21.07
C VAL A 467 -2.94 4.30 -20.58
N ILE A 468 -3.03 4.77 -19.36
CA ILE A 468 -1.94 5.42 -18.64
C ILE A 468 -1.47 4.46 -17.54
N VAL A 469 -0.31 3.84 -17.71
CA VAL A 469 0.31 3.00 -16.67
C VAL A 469 1.13 3.90 -15.78
N ASN A 470 0.69 4.05 -14.54
CA ASN A 470 1.17 5.07 -13.64
C ASN A 470 1.97 4.48 -12.47
N GLN A 471 2.81 5.33 -11.85
CA GLN A 471 3.67 4.96 -10.70
C GLN A 471 4.62 3.79 -10.99
N MET A 472 5.21 3.74 -12.17
CA MET A 472 6.13 2.69 -12.56
C MET A 472 7.46 2.73 -11.77
N ASN A 473 7.69 3.79 -11.01
CA ASN A 473 8.77 3.94 -10.03
C ASN A 473 8.45 3.29 -8.66
N HIS A 474 7.31 2.63 -8.51
CA HIS A 474 7.00 1.87 -7.31
C HIS A 474 7.96 0.69 -7.13
N GLN A 475 8.50 0.52 -5.91
CA GLN A 475 9.43 -0.57 -5.60
C GLN A 475 8.71 -1.91 -5.49
N PHE A 476 9.35 -2.97 -5.99
CA PHE A 476 8.86 -4.33 -5.82
C PHE A 476 8.89 -4.75 -4.35
N ASN A 477 7.95 -5.58 -3.95
CA ASN A 477 7.86 -6.08 -2.59
C ASN A 477 8.56 -7.45 -2.46
N PHE A 478 9.70 -7.48 -1.81
CA PHE A 478 10.47 -8.70 -1.51
C PHE A 478 10.28 -9.17 -0.05
N ALA A 479 9.13 -8.90 0.55
CA ALA A 479 8.87 -9.25 1.96
C ALA A 479 8.82 -10.77 2.18
N ASP A 480 8.34 -11.55 1.21
CA ASP A 480 8.22 -13.01 1.33
C ASP A 480 9.56 -13.68 1.61
N GLY A 481 10.63 -13.26 0.91
CA GLY A 481 12.00 -13.73 1.13
C GLY A 481 12.62 -13.29 2.48
N LYS A 482 11.98 -12.36 3.18
CA LYS A 482 12.45 -11.80 4.46
C LYS A 482 11.67 -12.30 5.68
N ALA A 483 10.58 -13.02 5.48
CA ALA A 483 9.76 -13.57 6.56
C ALA A 483 10.55 -14.55 7.45
N PRO A 484 10.28 -14.63 8.76
CA PRO A 484 10.92 -15.63 9.64
C PRO A 484 10.66 -17.07 9.20
N LEU A 485 9.47 -17.33 8.69
CA LEU A 485 9.07 -18.61 8.09
C LEU A 485 8.95 -18.41 6.59
N ILE A 486 9.69 -19.21 5.83
CA ILE A 486 9.66 -19.20 4.37
C ILE A 486 9.25 -20.59 3.88
N GLN A 487 8.38 -20.61 2.86
CA GLN A 487 7.92 -21.86 2.23
C GLN A 487 8.05 -21.77 0.71
N ASP A 488 8.41 -22.88 0.11
CA ASP A 488 8.46 -23.07 -1.34
C ASP A 488 8.01 -24.49 -1.68
N LYS A 489 7.28 -24.64 -2.82
CA LYS A 489 6.72 -25.96 -3.19
C LYS A 489 7.77 -27.03 -3.44
N ASN A 490 8.93 -26.66 -3.95
CA ASN A 490 10.01 -27.58 -4.33
C ASN A 490 11.07 -27.72 -3.23
N LEU A 491 11.34 -26.64 -2.49
CA LEU A 491 12.39 -26.60 -1.48
C LEU A 491 11.88 -26.94 -0.07
N GLY A 492 10.56 -26.86 0.15
CA GLY A 492 9.92 -27.14 1.44
C GLY A 492 9.77 -25.89 2.32
N ILE A 493 9.94 -26.06 3.64
CA ILE A 493 9.69 -25.02 4.63
C ILE A 493 10.94 -24.80 5.47
N ILE A 494 11.32 -23.55 5.68
CA ILE A 494 12.36 -23.16 6.63
C ILE A 494 11.80 -22.15 7.64
N LEU A 495 12.27 -22.28 8.88
CA LEU A 495 11.99 -21.35 9.97
C LEU A 495 13.31 -20.90 10.58
N ASN A 496 13.44 -19.60 10.83
CA ASN A 496 14.63 -19.09 11.52
C ASN A 496 14.71 -19.67 12.94
N PRO A 497 15.82 -20.27 13.32
CA PRO A 497 15.97 -20.84 14.65
C PRO A 497 16.14 -19.72 15.69
N HIS A 498 15.53 -19.91 16.85
CA HIS A 498 15.71 -19.07 18.02
C HIS A 498 16.49 -19.85 19.07
N GLN A 499 17.51 -19.25 19.64
CA GLN A 499 18.32 -19.87 20.69
C GLN A 499 18.50 -18.93 21.87
N LYS A 500 18.33 -19.46 23.08
CA LYS A 500 18.65 -18.74 24.30
C LYS A 500 20.15 -18.66 24.47
N GLN A 501 20.66 -17.47 24.69
CA GLN A 501 22.07 -17.22 24.90
C GLN A 501 22.26 -16.21 26.05
N ASP A 502 23.27 -16.46 26.86
CA ASP A 502 23.67 -15.49 27.88
C ASP A 502 24.64 -14.47 27.26
N LEU A 503 24.27 -13.22 27.28
CA LEU A 503 25.06 -12.09 26.75
C LEU A 503 25.56 -11.22 27.91
N GLY A 504 26.73 -11.56 28.47
CA GLY A 504 27.29 -10.86 29.59
C GLY A 504 26.36 -10.90 30.80
N ASP A 505 25.82 -9.74 31.20
CA ASP A 505 24.92 -9.64 32.36
C ASP A 505 23.47 -10.07 32.09
N PHE A 506 23.11 -10.27 30.78
CA PHE A 506 21.77 -10.68 30.39
C PHE A 506 21.69 -12.20 30.25
N GLN A 507 20.92 -12.85 31.12
CA GLN A 507 20.68 -14.28 31.08
C GLN A 507 19.45 -14.63 30.24
N ASN A 508 19.55 -15.73 29.46
CA ASN A 508 18.43 -16.26 28.66
C ASN A 508 17.89 -15.34 27.54
N VAL A 509 18.72 -14.50 26.94
CA VAL A 509 18.29 -13.69 25.78
C VAL A 509 17.94 -14.59 24.61
N LEU A 510 16.75 -14.42 24.04
CA LEU A 510 16.30 -15.16 22.87
C LEU A 510 16.84 -14.47 21.61
N ILE A 511 17.76 -15.13 20.92
CA ILE A 511 18.36 -14.61 19.69
C ILE A 511 17.81 -15.41 18.50
N GLU A 512 17.31 -14.67 17.51
CA GLU A 512 16.93 -15.24 16.20
C GLU A 512 18.15 -15.28 15.28
N TYR A 513 18.43 -16.43 14.73
CA TYR A 513 19.48 -16.64 13.73
C TYR A 513 18.87 -16.87 12.35
N PRO A 514 19.44 -16.27 11.29
CA PRO A 514 19.00 -16.59 9.94
C PRO A 514 19.27 -18.07 9.63
N HIS A 515 18.26 -18.76 9.11
CA HIS A 515 18.43 -20.16 8.69
C HIS A 515 19.54 -20.28 7.64
N PRO A 516 20.46 -21.26 7.70
CA PRO A 516 21.61 -21.38 6.79
C PRO A 516 21.22 -21.43 5.30
N LEU A 517 20.08 -22.05 4.97
CA LEU A 517 19.56 -22.15 3.61
C LEU A 517 18.74 -20.94 3.19
N ARG A 518 18.54 -19.95 4.07
CA ARG A 518 17.70 -18.78 3.82
C ARG A 518 18.06 -18.06 2.53
N GLY A 519 19.34 -17.91 2.24
CA GLY A 519 19.81 -17.22 1.03
C GLY A 519 19.32 -17.89 -0.27
N ILE A 520 19.20 -19.22 -0.27
CA ILE A 520 18.69 -19.99 -1.41
C ILE A 520 17.18 -19.72 -1.56
N PHE A 521 16.41 -19.89 -0.48
CA PHE A 521 14.96 -19.66 -0.48
C PHE A 521 14.62 -18.22 -0.86
N SER A 522 15.28 -17.22 -0.25
CA SER A 522 15.07 -15.81 -0.62
C SER A 522 15.37 -15.56 -2.09
N THR A 523 16.43 -16.16 -2.63
CA THR A 523 16.78 -15.99 -4.05
C THR A 523 15.70 -16.56 -4.98
N VAL A 524 15.13 -17.72 -4.64
CA VAL A 524 14.04 -18.32 -5.42
C VAL A 524 12.81 -17.43 -5.37
N LEU A 525 12.37 -17.01 -4.18
CA LEU A 525 11.20 -16.15 -4.01
C LEU A 525 11.38 -14.75 -4.63
N ASP A 526 12.58 -14.17 -4.54
CA ASP A 526 12.89 -12.90 -5.20
C ASP A 526 12.78 -13.02 -6.72
N ASN A 527 13.30 -14.12 -7.31
CA ASN A 527 13.18 -14.37 -8.75
C ASN A 527 11.72 -14.59 -9.16
N GLU A 528 10.93 -15.31 -8.36
CA GLU A 528 9.51 -15.48 -8.62
C GLU A 528 8.75 -14.16 -8.55
N THR A 529 9.10 -13.28 -7.61
CA THR A 529 8.55 -11.92 -7.50
C THR A 529 8.89 -11.10 -8.75
N ILE A 530 10.13 -11.15 -9.21
CA ILE A 530 10.55 -10.48 -10.46
C ILE A 530 9.78 -11.03 -11.66
N ASN A 531 9.59 -12.34 -11.75
CA ASN A 531 8.82 -12.97 -12.80
C ASN A 531 7.35 -12.52 -12.80
N GLU A 532 6.73 -12.43 -11.64
CA GLU A 532 5.36 -11.95 -11.50
C GLU A 532 5.24 -10.48 -11.86
N GLU A 533 6.12 -9.61 -11.35
CA GLU A 533 6.11 -8.18 -11.68
C GLU A 533 6.34 -7.92 -13.18
N MET A 534 7.14 -8.76 -13.85
CA MET A 534 7.34 -8.67 -15.29
C MET A 534 6.06 -9.03 -16.07
N ARG A 535 5.35 -10.07 -15.65
CA ARG A 535 4.05 -10.42 -16.23
C ARG A 535 2.96 -9.39 -15.90
N ILE A 536 2.99 -8.81 -14.71
CA ILE A 536 2.11 -7.68 -14.35
C ILE A 536 2.34 -6.49 -15.28
N LEU A 537 3.60 -6.17 -15.57
CA LEU A 537 3.92 -5.14 -16.56
C LEU A 537 3.36 -5.50 -17.94
N TYR A 538 3.53 -6.75 -18.39
CA TYR A 538 2.98 -7.21 -19.67
C TYR A 538 1.45 -7.06 -19.73
N VAL A 539 0.75 -7.47 -18.68
CA VAL A 539 -0.70 -7.28 -18.58
C VAL A 539 -1.05 -5.81 -18.65
N ALA A 540 -0.37 -4.94 -17.93
CA ALA A 540 -0.66 -3.49 -17.93
C ALA A 540 -0.54 -2.89 -19.33
N LEU A 541 0.56 -3.18 -20.04
CA LEU A 541 0.81 -2.61 -21.36
C LEU A 541 -0.16 -3.14 -22.40
N THR A 542 -0.56 -4.41 -22.33
CA THR A 542 -1.49 -5.05 -23.27
C THR A 542 -2.95 -4.65 -23.07
N ARG A 543 -3.26 -3.80 -22.08
CA ARG A 543 -4.64 -3.25 -21.93
C ARG A 543 -4.95 -2.15 -22.94
N ALA A 544 -3.92 -1.50 -23.49
CA ALA A 544 -4.08 -0.40 -24.44
C ALA A 544 -4.47 -0.91 -25.81
N SER A 545 -5.59 -0.39 -26.36
CA SER A 545 -5.95 -0.69 -27.74
C SER A 545 -5.44 0.34 -28.74
N GLN A 546 -5.32 1.62 -28.38
CA GLN A 546 -4.92 2.66 -29.31
C GLN A 546 -3.75 3.51 -28.82
N LYS A 547 -3.77 3.97 -27.58
CA LYS A 547 -2.76 4.86 -27.00
C LYS A 547 -2.23 4.31 -25.69
N LEU A 548 -0.91 4.23 -25.59
CA LEU A 548 -0.20 3.81 -24.38
C LEU A 548 0.67 4.95 -23.84
N ILE A 549 0.50 5.26 -22.56
CA ILE A 549 1.30 6.26 -21.87
C ILE A 549 1.86 5.61 -20.60
N LEU A 550 3.17 5.69 -20.42
CA LEU A 550 3.90 5.16 -19.27
C LEU A 550 4.36 6.32 -18.42
N THR A 551 4.09 6.29 -17.11
CA THR A 551 4.48 7.39 -16.23
C THR A 551 5.26 6.95 -15.00
N GLY A 552 6.16 7.80 -14.53
CA GLY A 552 6.87 7.60 -13.28
C GLY A 552 7.49 8.89 -12.76
N GLY A 553 7.24 9.15 -11.48
CA GLY A 553 7.83 10.29 -10.78
C GLY A 553 9.28 10.02 -10.39
N LEU A 554 10.16 10.97 -10.63
CA LEU A 554 11.55 10.93 -10.24
C LEU A 554 11.80 11.90 -9.08
N LYS A 555 12.25 11.35 -7.94
CA LYS A 555 12.60 12.17 -6.77
C LYS A 555 13.93 12.89 -6.90
N GLU A 556 14.84 12.33 -7.68
CA GLU A 556 16.21 12.83 -7.81
C GLU A 556 16.72 12.73 -9.25
N ILE A 557 17.46 13.73 -9.67
CA ILE A 557 18.18 13.76 -10.95
C ILE A 557 19.21 12.63 -11.03
N ASN A 558 19.70 12.12 -9.90
CA ASN A 558 20.68 11.02 -9.81
C ASN A 558 20.25 9.74 -10.56
N MET A 559 18.96 9.49 -10.73
CA MET A 559 18.48 8.35 -11.52
C MET A 559 18.77 8.55 -13.01
N ILE A 560 18.61 9.76 -13.52
CA ILE A 560 18.92 10.12 -14.91
C ILE A 560 20.42 9.95 -15.16
N GLU A 561 21.27 10.43 -14.26
CA GLU A 561 22.72 10.24 -14.36
C GLU A 561 23.11 8.75 -14.33
N LYS A 562 22.42 7.95 -13.54
CA LYS A 562 22.62 6.50 -13.49
C LYS A 562 22.26 5.84 -14.82
N TRP A 563 21.13 6.19 -15.42
CA TRP A 563 20.75 5.71 -16.75
C TRP A 563 21.74 6.17 -17.81
N GLN A 564 22.17 7.43 -17.74
CA GLN A 564 23.19 7.97 -18.63
C GLN A 564 24.51 7.19 -18.60
N LYS A 565 24.98 6.81 -17.39
CA LYS A 565 26.17 5.95 -17.25
C LYS A 565 25.93 4.56 -17.86
N GLN A 566 24.76 3.99 -17.67
CA GLN A 566 24.39 2.70 -18.24
C GLN A 566 24.31 2.71 -19.76
N VAL A 567 23.97 3.84 -20.40
CA VAL A 567 24.06 3.98 -21.86
C VAL A 567 25.45 3.63 -22.37
N ILE A 568 26.50 4.11 -21.69
CA ILE A 568 27.89 3.85 -22.06
C ILE A 568 28.23 2.37 -21.92
N ASP A 569 27.83 1.76 -20.80
CA ASP A 569 28.07 0.35 -20.55
C ASP A 569 27.38 -0.57 -21.57
N TYR A 570 26.17 -0.21 -22.01
CA TYR A 570 25.41 -0.98 -22.99
C TYR A 570 25.75 -0.69 -24.46
N ALA A 571 26.38 0.42 -24.76
CA ALA A 571 26.85 0.72 -26.12
C ALA A 571 27.81 -0.35 -26.65
N LEU A 572 28.46 -1.08 -25.75
CA LEU A 572 29.41 -2.16 -26.05
C LEU A 572 28.75 -3.56 -26.05
N ASP A 573 27.50 -3.67 -25.58
CA ASP A 573 26.77 -4.94 -25.49
C ASP A 573 25.96 -5.19 -26.77
N ALA A 574 26.33 -6.24 -27.49
CA ALA A 574 25.68 -6.62 -28.75
C ALA A 574 24.42 -7.49 -28.56
N SER A 575 24.07 -7.88 -27.32
CA SER A 575 22.89 -8.74 -27.07
C SER A 575 21.57 -7.95 -27.14
N CYS A 576 20.52 -8.56 -27.65
CA CYS A 576 19.19 -7.94 -27.65
C CYS A 576 18.61 -7.85 -26.24
N HIS A 577 18.98 -8.78 -25.37
CA HIS A 577 18.51 -8.86 -23.99
C HIS A 577 19.37 -8.09 -23.02
N LEU A 578 18.74 -7.57 -21.99
CA LEU A 578 19.45 -7.08 -20.81
C LEU A 578 20.04 -8.26 -20.02
N LEU A 579 21.22 -8.05 -19.47
CA LEU A 579 21.86 -9.07 -18.65
C LEU A 579 20.94 -9.44 -17.47
N PRO A 580 20.79 -10.76 -17.15
CA PRO A 580 19.97 -11.21 -16.02
C PRO A 580 20.30 -10.53 -14.70
N ALA A 581 21.58 -10.23 -14.46
CA ALA A 581 22.03 -9.50 -13.26
C ALA A 581 21.51 -8.07 -13.22
N THR A 582 21.32 -7.42 -14.35
CA THR A 582 20.77 -6.07 -14.47
C THR A 582 19.27 -6.06 -14.19
N ILE A 583 18.53 -7.02 -14.75
CA ILE A 583 17.09 -7.20 -14.50
C ILE A 583 16.87 -7.43 -13.00
N ARG A 584 17.65 -8.31 -12.38
CA ARG A 584 17.54 -8.62 -10.95
C ARG A 584 17.90 -7.44 -10.04
N LYS A 585 18.85 -6.60 -10.41
CA LYS A 585 19.20 -5.41 -9.63
C LYS A 585 18.16 -4.31 -9.69
N SER A 586 17.30 -4.35 -10.70
CA SER A 586 16.21 -3.38 -10.86
C SER A 586 15.05 -3.78 -9.96
N ASN A 587 14.61 -2.87 -9.11
CA ASN A 587 13.52 -3.08 -8.16
C ASN A 587 12.27 -2.26 -8.51
N GLN A 588 12.17 -1.79 -9.76
CA GLN A 588 11.07 -0.95 -10.26
C GLN A 588 10.85 -1.23 -11.75
N MET A 589 9.59 -1.20 -12.18
CA MET A 589 9.23 -1.36 -13.61
C MET A 589 9.84 -0.27 -14.48
N LEU A 590 9.88 0.97 -13.98
CA LEU A 590 10.46 2.11 -14.70
C LEU A 590 11.93 1.85 -15.10
N ASN A 591 12.71 1.24 -14.21
CA ASN A 591 14.10 0.91 -14.53
C ASN A 591 14.21 -0.07 -15.68
N TRP A 592 13.38 -1.10 -15.75
CA TRP A 592 13.37 -2.05 -16.86
C TRP A 592 13.08 -1.36 -18.19
N ILE A 593 12.06 -0.52 -18.19
CA ILE A 593 11.63 0.21 -19.38
C ILE A 593 12.71 1.17 -19.83
N MET A 594 13.26 1.96 -18.93
CA MET A 594 14.34 2.90 -19.27
C MET A 594 15.58 2.17 -19.80
N LEU A 595 15.96 1.05 -19.19
CA LEU A 595 17.08 0.23 -19.65
C LEU A 595 16.85 -0.38 -21.03
N ALA A 596 15.61 -0.72 -21.37
CA ALA A 596 15.27 -1.13 -22.74
C ALA A 596 15.35 0.05 -23.70
N LEU A 597 14.81 1.21 -23.35
CA LEU A 597 14.69 2.38 -24.21
C LEU A 597 16.02 3.10 -24.47
N ILE A 598 16.92 3.16 -23.48
CA ILE A 598 18.25 3.80 -23.65
C ILE A 598 19.16 3.04 -24.63
N ARG A 599 18.72 1.94 -25.18
CA ARG A 599 19.40 1.22 -26.27
C ARG A 599 18.90 1.65 -27.66
N HIS A 600 17.82 2.45 -27.71
CA HIS A 600 17.24 2.96 -28.94
C HIS A 600 17.87 4.33 -29.30
N PRO A 601 18.53 4.45 -30.46
CA PRO A 601 19.24 5.68 -30.84
C PRO A 601 18.34 6.92 -30.84
N ASP A 602 17.11 6.80 -31.37
CA ASP A 602 16.15 7.91 -31.42
C ASP A 602 15.71 8.35 -30.03
N PHE A 603 15.59 7.40 -29.07
CA PHE A 603 15.25 7.72 -27.69
C PHE A 603 16.38 8.48 -26.99
N ILE A 604 17.63 8.04 -27.20
CA ILE A 604 18.81 8.76 -26.68
C ILE A 604 18.86 10.16 -27.25
N GLN A 605 18.63 10.34 -28.56
CA GLN A 605 18.62 11.66 -29.16
C GLN A 605 17.55 12.55 -28.54
N GLN A 606 16.35 12.03 -28.30
CA GLN A 606 15.29 12.77 -27.59
C GLN A 606 15.73 13.16 -26.17
N CYS A 607 16.38 12.25 -25.42
CA CYS A 607 16.91 12.57 -24.10
C CYS A 607 17.97 13.68 -24.13
N ILE A 608 18.80 13.73 -25.18
CA ILE A 608 19.79 14.79 -25.38
C ILE A 608 19.09 16.11 -25.74
N ASP A 609 18.13 16.08 -26.65
CA ASP A 609 17.39 17.26 -27.10
C ASP A 609 16.61 17.91 -25.95
N LEU A 610 16.19 17.12 -24.98
CA LEU A 610 15.53 17.54 -23.73
C LEU A 610 16.52 17.85 -22.59
N SER A 611 17.81 17.86 -22.87
CA SER A 611 18.87 18.12 -21.88
C SER A 611 18.92 17.17 -20.68
N LEU A 612 18.36 15.98 -20.84
CA LEU A 612 18.41 14.91 -19.81
C LEU A 612 19.74 14.18 -19.83
N PHE A 613 20.31 14.00 -21.02
CA PHE A 613 21.60 13.38 -21.23
C PHE A 613 22.61 14.37 -21.79
N ASP A 614 23.90 14.21 -21.40
CA ASP A 614 24.99 15.02 -21.90
C ASP A 614 25.19 14.73 -23.41
N GLU A 615 25.38 15.79 -24.22
CA GLU A 615 25.62 15.68 -25.64
C GLU A 615 26.87 14.82 -26.00
N LYS A 616 27.83 14.69 -25.06
CA LYS A 616 29.00 13.82 -25.20
C LYS A 616 28.67 12.35 -25.38
N ILE A 617 27.46 11.92 -24.99
CA ILE A 617 26.98 10.54 -25.20
C ILE A 617 26.91 10.19 -26.69
N LYS A 618 26.65 11.16 -27.57
CA LYS A 618 26.69 10.95 -29.01
C LYS A 618 28.01 10.30 -29.48
N ASN A 619 29.13 10.60 -28.80
CA ASN A 619 30.43 10.07 -29.16
C ASN A 619 30.59 8.57 -28.88
N TYR A 620 29.76 7.98 -27.98
CA TYR A 620 29.74 6.56 -27.68
C TYR A 620 28.77 5.80 -28.59
N TYR A 621 27.82 6.50 -29.20
CA TYR A 621 26.83 5.95 -30.15
C TYR A 621 27.16 6.32 -31.59
N ASP A 622 28.43 6.61 -31.92
CA ASP A 622 28.81 6.89 -33.30
C ASP A 622 28.53 5.64 -34.17
N LEU A 623 27.44 5.74 -34.93
CA LEU A 623 26.94 4.70 -35.82
C LEU A 623 28.03 4.17 -36.79
N ASP A 624 29.06 4.93 -37.06
CA ASP A 624 30.17 4.53 -37.93
C ASP A 624 31.18 3.60 -37.23
N GLN A 625 31.34 3.69 -35.89
CA GLN A 625 32.15 2.72 -35.14
C GLN A 625 31.34 1.41 -34.88
N VAL A 626 30.04 1.48 -34.64
CA VAL A 626 29.17 0.32 -34.53
C VAL A 626 29.08 -0.48 -35.84
N LYS A 627 29.14 0.21 -36.97
CA LYS A 627 29.17 -0.42 -38.32
C LYS A 627 30.41 -1.27 -38.60
N ASN A 628 31.50 -1.06 -37.87
CA ASN A 628 32.79 -1.79 -38.10
C ASN A 628 32.88 -3.10 -37.29
N ASN A 629 31.94 -3.41 -36.40
CA ASN A 629 31.90 -4.65 -35.66
C ASN A 629 30.93 -5.62 -36.35
N ALA A 630 31.45 -6.63 -37.05
CA ALA A 630 30.69 -7.54 -37.90
C ALA A 630 29.54 -8.27 -37.18
N LEU A 631 29.69 -8.51 -35.84
CA LEU A 631 28.67 -9.14 -35.02
C LEU A 631 27.54 -8.14 -34.69
N GLN A 632 27.91 -6.89 -34.40
CA GLN A 632 26.98 -5.80 -34.15
C GLN A 632 26.26 -5.40 -35.44
N LEU A 633 26.91 -5.50 -36.60
CA LEU A 633 26.29 -5.25 -37.89
C LEU A 633 25.22 -6.29 -38.22
N LYS A 634 25.46 -7.55 -37.89
CA LYS A 634 24.48 -8.65 -38.12
C LYS A 634 23.28 -8.51 -37.19
N LEU A 635 23.49 -8.26 -35.92
CA LEU A 635 22.45 -7.98 -34.95
C LEU A 635 21.68 -6.67 -35.25
N TYR A 636 22.38 -5.65 -35.69
CA TYR A 636 21.76 -4.39 -36.12
C TYR A 636 21.02 -4.56 -37.45
N GLN A 637 21.47 -5.39 -38.37
CA GLN A 637 20.75 -5.71 -39.61
C GLN A 637 19.54 -6.63 -39.37
N GLU A 638 19.64 -7.61 -38.49
CA GLU A 638 18.51 -8.45 -38.07
C GLU A 638 17.50 -7.60 -37.27
N ASN A 639 17.94 -6.76 -36.34
CA ASN A 639 17.10 -5.77 -35.66
C ASN A 639 16.64 -4.64 -36.59
N LYS A 640 17.34 -4.31 -37.63
CA LYS A 640 16.93 -3.30 -38.60
C LYS A 640 15.78 -3.79 -39.49
N MET A 641 15.67 -5.07 -39.77
CA MET A 641 14.43 -5.64 -40.35
C MET A 641 13.26 -5.58 -39.32
N GLN A 642 13.50 -5.76 -38.05
CA GLN A 642 12.52 -5.57 -36.99
C GLN A 642 12.32 -4.10 -36.61
N LEU A 643 13.38 -3.28 -36.57
CA LEU A 643 13.32 -1.83 -36.30
C LEU A 643 12.70 -1.04 -37.46
N ASN A 644 12.83 -1.45 -38.71
CA ASN A 644 12.08 -0.85 -39.83
C ASN A 644 10.59 -1.19 -39.80
N THR A 645 10.19 -2.23 -39.06
CA THR A 645 8.78 -2.57 -38.74
C THR A 645 8.39 -2.01 -37.37
N CYS A 646 9.33 -1.70 -36.48
CA CYS A 646 9.13 -1.11 -35.13
C CYS A 646 9.44 0.38 -35.16
N HIS A 647 8.65 1.16 -35.86
CA HIS A 647 8.62 2.62 -35.67
C HIS A 647 7.81 2.98 -34.42
N SER A 648 8.16 2.39 -33.28
CA SER A 648 7.66 2.87 -31.99
C SER A 648 8.44 4.16 -31.68
N LYS A 649 7.91 5.26 -32.12
CA LYS A 649 8.39 6.57 -31.73
C LYS A 649 7.97 6.80 -30.29
N PHE A 650 8.86 6.46 -29.36
CA PHE A 650 8.69 6.88 -27.98
C PHE A 650 8.93 8.39 -27.92
N HIS A 651 7.85 9.15 -27.68
CA HIS A 651 8.00 10.56 -27.32
C HIS A 651 8.22 10.65 -25.80
N THR A 652 9.37 11.11 -25.40
CA THR A 652 9.61 11.58 -24.03
C THR A 652 8.97 12.96 -23.92
N SER A 653 7.85 13.04 -23.22
CA SER A 653 7.31 14.32 -22.82
C SER A 653 7.81 14.63 -21.40
N ILE A 654 8.89 15.41 -21.31
CA ILE A 654 9.23 16.11 -20.07
C ILE A 654 8.43 17.40 -20.12
N ILE A 655 7.54 17.52 -19.17
CA ILE A 655 6.77 18.73 -19.00
C ILE A 655 7.63 19.68 -18.17
N ASP A 656 8.18 20.71 -18.82
CA ASP A 656 8.89 21.79 -18.15
C ASP A 656 7.88 22.61 -17.33
N VAL A 657 8.17 22.75 -16.04
CA VAL A 657 7.21 23.21 -15.02
C VAL A 657 7.00 24.71 -15.04
N HIS A 658 7.92 25.46 -15.63
CA HIS A 658 7.85 26.94 -15.63
C HIS A 658 6.64 27.53 -16.37
N THR A 659 5.87 26.71 -17.11
CA THR A 659 4.67 27.15 -17.86
C THR A 659 3.34 26.77 -17.20
N ILE A 660 3.34 26.17 -16.02
CA ILE A 660 2.11 25.60 -15.40
C ILE A 660 1.27 26.62 -14.66
N ASP A 661 1.88 27.68 -14.11
CA ASP A 661 1.17 28.68 -13.29
C ASP A 661 0.13 29.50 -14.07
N GLU A 662 0.22 29.57 -15.39
CA GLU A 662 -0.73 30.34 -16.21
C GLU A 662 -1.99 29.58 -16.63
N TYR A 663 -2.03 28.24 -16.52
CA TYR A 663 -3.13 27.44 -17.11
C TYR A 663 -4.05 26.73 -16.12
N ILE A 664 -3.71 26.59 -14.84
CA ILE A 664 -4.46 25.75 -13.88
C ILE A 664 -5.51 26.52 -13.08
N TYR A 665 -5.47 27.83 -13.04
CA TYR A 665 -6.50 28.63 -12.38
C TYR A 665 -7.22 29.53 -13.40
N PRO A 666 -8.51 29.21 -13.72
CA PRO A 666 -9.34 30.26 -14.24
C PRO A 666 -9.43 31.33 -13.14
N THR A 667 -8.89 32.49 -13.40
CA THR A 667 -9.04 33.70 -12.55
C THR A 667 -10.50 34.12 -12.53
N SER A 668 -11.33 33.35 -11.80
CA SER A 668 -12.64 33.82 -11.34
C SER A 668 -12.54 33.95 -9.82
N GLN A 669 -12.26 35.18 -9.40
CA GLN A 669 -12.61 35.80 -8.13
C GLN A 669 -13.06 34.82 -7.03
N ILE A 670 -12.10 34.18 -6.39
CA ILE A 670 -12.27 33.65 -5.04
C ILE A 670 -11.75 34.76 -4.13
N GLU A 671 -12.65 35.32 -3.31
CA GLU A 671 -12.32 36.37 -2.36
C GLU A 671 -11.21 35.88 -1.41
N ASN A 672 -10.26 36.76 -1.07
CA ASN A 672 -9.09 36.48 -0.25
C ASN A 672 -9.39 35.84 1.13
N ASN A 673 -10.60 35.93 1.63
CA ASN A 673 -11.05 35.36 2.89
C ASN A 673 -11.15 33.82 2.87
N ASP A 674 -11.49 33.23 1.73
CA ASP A 674 -11.60 31.76 1.61
C ASP A 674 -10.24 31.08 1.48
N ARG A 675 -9.24 31.79 0.97
CA ARG A 675 -7.87 31.31 0.87
C ARG A 675 -7.18 31.21 2.24
N GLU A 676 -7.42 32.14 3.15
CA GLU A 676 -6.92 32.08 4.53
C GLU A 676 -7.60 30.96 5.34
N LEU A 677 -8.91 30.75 5.12
CA LEU A 677 -9.66 29.68 5.77
C LEU A 677 -9.19 28.29 5.28
N TYR A 678 -8.91 28.17 3.99
CA TYR A 678 -8.40 26.93 3.39
C TYR A 678 -6.97 26.61 3.88
N LEU A 679 -6.09 27.62 3.97
CA LEU A 679 -4.75 27.46 4.49
C LEU A 679 -4.74 27.16 6.00
N LYS A 680 -5.69 27.68 6.77
CA LYS A 680 -5.85 27.36 8.19
C LYS A 680 -6.34 25.94 8.42
N ASN A 681 -7.22 25.44 7.56
CA ASN A 681 -7.77 24.08 7.64
C ASN A 681 -6.81 23.02 7.05
N SER A 682 -5.87 23.39 6.18
CA SER A 682 -4.87 22.48 5.64
C SER A 682 -3.66 22.22 6.56
N GLN A 683 -3.56 22.95 7.67
CA GLN A 683 -2.49 22.80 8.67
C GLN A 683 -2.82 21.76 9.77
N PHE A 684 -3.97 21.10 9.72
CA PHE A 684 -4.23 19.96 10.59
C PHE A 684 -3.49 18.73 10.09
N ASN A 685 -2.28 18.52 10.60
CA ASN A 685 -1.53 17.29 10.44
C ASN A 685 -2.21 16.16 11.22
N TYR A 686 -3.05 15.39 10.56
CA TYR A 686 -3.40 14.05 11.03
C TYR A 686 -2.16 13.17 10.82
N GLN A 687 -1.44 12.87 11.88
CA GLN A 687 -0.44 11.80 11.87
C GLN A 687 -1.20 10.47 11.71
N ASN A 688 -1.39 10.04 10.49
CA ASN A 688 -1.73 8.66 10.19
C ASN A 688 -0.53 7.80 10.59
N LYS A 689 -0.63 7.12 11.72
CA LYS A 689 0.26 6.01 12.04
C LYS A 689 -0.02 4.89 11.05
N ALA A 690 0.77 4.76 10.02
CA ALA A 690 0.78 3.61 9.15
C ALA A 690 1.30 2.39 9.93
N PRO A 691 0.67 1.21 9.85
CA PRO A 691 1.06 0.04 10.65
C PRO A 691 2.17 -0.77 9.97
N PHE A 692 3.22 -0.14 9.48
CA PHE A 692 4.38 -0.85 8.91
C PHE A 692 5.67 -0.09 9.17
N ASP A 693 6.11 -0.11 10.45
CA ASP A 693 7.49 0.21 10.74
C ASP A 693 8.09 -0.87 11.64
N LYS A 694 9.13 -1.49 11.14
CA LYS A 694 10.11 -2.22 11.95
C LYS A 694 11.01 -1.22 12.71
N THR A 695 10.48 -0.11 13.14
CA THR A 695 11.10 0.79 14.11
C THR A 695 10.75 0.28 15.48
N VAL A 696 11.74 -0.20 16.19
CA VAL A 696 11.59 -0.63 17.57
C VAL A 696 11.93 0.56 18.44
N ALA A 697 10.97 1.04 19.24
CA ALA A 697 11.25 2.08 20.23
C ALA A 697 12.22 1.53 21.29
N VAL A 698 13.16 2.35 21.77
CA VAL A 698 14.09 1.95 22.84
C VAL A 698 13.34 1.45 24.07
N THR A 699 12.20 2.06 24.37
CA THR A 699 11.31 1.64 25.48
C THR A 699 10.75 0.24 25.29
N SER A 700 10.43 -0.19 24.09
CA SER A 700 9.90 -1.55 23.83
C SER A 700 10.98 -2.64 23.90
N ILE A 701 12.26 -2.28 23.75
CA ILE A 701 13.39 -3.23 23.91
C ILE A 701 13.67 -3.48 25.37
N VAL A 702 13.37 -2.49 26.25
CA VAL A 702 13.65 -2.55 27.68
C VAL A 702 12.50 -3.16 28.48
N ASP A 703 11.25 -3.06 27.99
CA ASP A 703 10.05 -3.55 28.70
C ASP A 703 9.93 -5.08 28.76
N ASP A 704 10.64 -5.84 27.95
CA ASP A 704 10.64 -7.31 28.02
C ASP A 704 11.36 -7.86 29.29
N GLY A 705 12.02 -7.02 30.06
CA GLY A 705 12.73 -7.37 31.30
C GLY A 705 12.03 -7.02 32.60
N ASN A 706 11.06 -6.12 32.62
CA ASN A 706 10.55 -5.51 33.86
C ASN A 706 9.06 -5.76 34.19
N ARG A 707 8.49 -6.92 33.80
CA ARG A 707 7.11 -7.31 34.22
C ARG A 707 7.02 -7.95 35.62
N PHE A 708 7.83 -7.51 36.59
CA PHE A 708 7.75 -7.97 37.96
C PHE A 708 7.70 -6.83 38.98
N PHE A 709 6.72 -5.98 38.88
CA PHE A 709 6.19 -5.23 40.02
C PHE A 709 4.74 -4.86 39.69
N GLU A 710 3.81 -5.79 40.00
CA GLU A 710 2.42 -5.44 40.25
C GLU A 710 2.41 -4.47 41.42
N ARG A 711 2.00 -3.24 41.19
CA ARG A 711 1.66 -2.29 42.25
C ARG A 711 0.27 -2.64 42.72
N ASP A 712 0.17 -3.06 43.97
CA ASP A 712 -1.05 -2.95 44.77
C ASP A 712 -1.46 -1.47 44.81
N ASP A 713 -2.29 -1.01 43.91
CA ASP A 713 -3.00 0.24 44.01
C ASP A 713 -4.40 -0.05 44.59
N GLU A 714 -4.50 -0.16 45.91
CA GLU A 714 -5.73 0.10 46.61
C GLU A 714 -5.98 1.62 46.68
N GLU A 715 -7.11 2.02 46.07
CA GLU A 715 -7.96 3.17 46.36
C GLU A 715 -7.29 4.57 46.37
N ASN A 716 -7.48 5.27 45.21
CA ASN A 716 -8.05 6.64 45.26
C ASN A 716 -8.53 7.04 43.86
N GLU A 717 -9.83 7.10 43.73
CA GLU A 717 -10.53 7.73 42.61
C GLU A 717 -10.18 9.23 42.57
N SER A 718 -9.58 9.65 41.47
CA SER A 718 -9.40 11.03 40.96
C SER A 718 -7.94 11.43 40.66
N SER A 719 -7.15 10.61 39.96
CA SER A 719 -5.90 11.10 39.41
C SER A 719 -5.75 10.64 37.94
N MET A 720 -5.52 11.60 37.04
CA MET A 720 -5.02 11.39 35.70
C MET A 720 -3.95 10.29 35.72
N LYS A 721 -3.95 9.43 34.71
CA LYS A 721 -3.00 8.33 34.60
C LYS A 721 -1.56 8.84 34.68
N ALA A 722 -0.69 8.12 35.33
CA ALA A 722 0.74 8.47 35.50
C ALA A 722 1.44 8.85 34.18
N THR A 723 1.01 8.22 33.05
CA THR A 723 1.49 8.48 31.69
C THR A 723 1.15 9.91 31.21
N ASP A 724 -0.06 10.40 31.50
CA ASP A 724 -0.49 11.75 31.08
C ASP A 724 0.26 12.84 31.84
N ARG A 725 0.57 12.58 33.11
CA ARG A 725 1.39 13.46 33.98
C ARG A 725 2.83 13.60 33.45
N GLY A 726 3.47 12.48 33.08
CA GLY A 726 4.80 12.47 32.45
C GLY A 726 4.85 13.34 31.21
N THR A 727 3.92 13.10 30.29
CA THR A 727 3.84 13.83 29.02
C THR A 727 3.68 15.34 29.19
N LEU A 728 2.87 15.80 30.16
CA LEU A 728 2.67 17.21 30.42
C LEU A 728 3.91 17.90 31.01
N VAL A 729 4.62 17.20 31.86
CA VAL A 729 5.86 17.71 32.47
C VAL A 729 6.97 17.81 31.42
N HIS A 730 7.14 16.82 30.57
CA HIS A 730 8.09 16.83 29.45
C HIS A 730 7.79 17.98 28.49
N LEU A 731 6.52 18.14 28.07
CA LEU A 731 6.10 19.25 27.22
C LEU A 731 6.38 20.62 27.83
N PHE A 732 6.17 20.77 29.14
CA PHE A 732 6.52 22.01 29.85
C PHE A 732 8.02 22.29 29.82
N LEU A 733 8.85 21.29 30.12
CA LEU A 733 10.30 21.40 30.12
C LEU A 733 10.88 21.62 28.72
N GLU A 734 10.26 21.06 27.68
CA GLU A 734 10.59 21.34 26.30
C GLU A 734 10.39 22.81 25.96
N LEU A 735 9.25 23.39 26.36
CA LEU A 735 8.86 24.77 26.08
C LEU A 735 9.58 25.80 26.94
N TYR A 736 10.16 25.40 28.10
CA TYR A 736 10.85 26.31 28.98
C TYR A 736 12.20 26.76 28.38
N PRO A 737 12.46 28.07 28.20
CA PRO A 737 13.65 28.54 27.50
C PRO A 737 14.93 28.29 28.28
N LEU A 738 16.03 28.03 27.58
CA LEU A 738 17.38 27.92 28.15
C LEU A 738 18.01 29.32 28.25
N ASP A 739 17.63 30.09 29.27
CA ASP A 739 18.14 31.44 29.51
C ASP A 739 18.33 31.67 31.00
N LYS A 740 19.44 32.32 31.36
CA LYS A 740 19.83 32.58 32.77
C LYS A 740 19.11 33.75 33.39
N GLU A 741 18.62 34.69 32.60
CA GLU A 741 18.09 35.97 33.11
C GLU A 741 16.57 35.95 33.31
N LEU A 742 15.89 34.82 33.00
CA LEU A 742 14.45 34.74 33.09
C LEU A 742 13.93 34.41 34.48
N ASN A 743 12.89 35.10 34.86
CA ASN A 743 12.16 34.82 36.11
C ASN A 743 11.29 33.57 35.89
N PHE A 744 11.49 32.57 36.78
CA PHE A 744 10.74 31.31 36.67
C PHE A 744 9.23 31.52 36.67
N GLU A 745 8.71 32.35 37.61
CA GLU A 745 7.28 32.60 37.77
C GLU A 745 6.65 33.20 36.49
N GLU A 746 7.32 34.18 35.91
CA GLU A 746 6.85 34.82 34.70
C GLU A 746 6.83 33.87 33.49
N CYS A 747 7.92 33.10 33.35
CA CYS A 747 8.00 32.07 32.30
C CYS A 747 6.97 30.96 32.49
N PHE A 748 6.81 30.50 33.75
CA PHE A 748 5.83 29.46 34.07
C PHE A 748 4.41 29.92 33.69
N GLN A 749 4.01 31.12 34.12
CA GLN A 749 2.67 31.64 33.75
C GLN A 749 2.50 31.81 32.24
N ASN A 750 3.51 32.32 31.53
CA ASN A 750 3.46 32.49 30.08
C ASN A 750 3.32 31.15 29.32
N ILE A 751 3.95 30.08 29.84
CA ILE A 751 3.88 28.76 29.20
C ILE A 751 2.53 28.10 29.44
N ILE A 752 2.04 28.05 30.67
CA ILE A 752 0.77 27.38 31.00
C ILE A 752 -0.45 28.10 30.42
N GLN A 753 -0.37 29.39 30.09
CA GLN A 753 -1.44 30.13 29.44
C GLN A 753 -1.57 29.85 27.92
N ARG A 754 -0.61 29.15 27.35
CA ARG A 754 -0.70 28.78 25.92
C ARG A 754 -1.89 27.85 25.68
N SER A 755 -2.47 27.93 24.49
CA SER A 755 -3.62 27.10 24.06
C SER A 755 -3.36 25.60 24.07
N LEU A 756 -2.09 25.20 24.21
CA LEU A 756 -1.66 23.79 24.30
C LEU A 756 -2.08 23.12 25.62
N PHE A 757 -2.36 23.91 26.68
CA PHE A 757 -2.70 23.40 28.00
C PHE A 757 -4.16 23.72 28.35
N ASN A 758 -4.98 22.68 28.49
CA ASN A 758 -6.35 22.80 28.99
C ASN A 758 -6.35 23.10 30.52
N GLU A 759 -7.51 23.30 31.14
CA GLU A 759 -7.62 23.63 32.55
C GLU A 759 -7.09 22.52 33.48
N GLU A 760 -7.30 21.28 33.14
CA GLU A 760 -6.80 20.12 33.88
C GLU A 760 -5.26 20.06 33.85
N ALA A 761 -4.67 20.24 32.66
CA ALA A 761 -3.22 20.31 32.50
C ALA A 761 -2.60 21.46 33.26
N ARG A 762 -3.24 22.63 33.27
CA ARG A 762 -2.82 23.80 34.05
C ARG A 762 -2.87 23.53 35.55
N THR A 763 -3.92 22.88 36.03
CA THR A 763 -4.08 22.50 37.43
C THR A 763 -2.97 21.57 37.87
N LEU A 764 -2.66 20.56 37.05
CA LEU A 764 -1.64 19.57 37.29
C LEU A 764 -0.24 20.20 37.26
N LEU A 765 0.09 21.05 36.31
CA LEU A 765 1.36 21.74 36.23
C LEU A 765 1.53 22.70 37.42
N ASN A 766 0.44 23.33 37.88
CA ASN A 766 0.49 24.14 39.11
C ASN A 766 0.81 23.29 40.35
N GLN A 767 0.33 22.06 40.46
CA GLN A 767 0.71 21.15 41.54
C GLN A 767 2.19 20.73 41.44
N TYR A 768 2.71 20.58 40.22
CA TYR A 768 4.11 20.22 39.95
C TYR A 768 5.08 21.41 39.95
N LYS A 769 4.59 22.64 40.11
CA LYS A 769 5.37 23.88 40.04
C LYS A 769 6.61 23.87 40.89
N VAL A 770 6.50 23.43 42.15
CA VAL A 770 7.64 23.36 43.11
C VAL A 770 8.74 22.40 42.61
N HIS A 771 8.36 21.29 41.97
CA HIS A 771 9.30 20.32 41.43
C HIS A 771 9.99 20.85 40.18
N LEU A 772 9.28 21.57 39.35
CA LEU A 772 9.81 22.21 38.12
C LEU A 772 10.77 23.36 38.52
N GLU A 773 10.40 24.20 39.47
CA GLU A 773 11.25 25.27 39.98
C GLU A 773 12.56 24.72 40.56
N SER A 774 12.47 23.67 41.38
CA SER A 774 13.66 23.01 41.96
C SER A 774 14.58 22.41 40.88
N PHE A 775 14.01 21.90 39.74
CA PHE A 775 14.82 21.43 38.62
C PHE A 775 15.54 22.58 37.92
N ILE A 776 14.86 23.70 37.65
CA ILE A 776 15.45 24.90 37.02
C ILE A 776 16.57 25.49 37.87
N GLU A 777 16.48 25.40 39.22
CA GLU A 777 17.52 25.83 40.14
C GLU A 777 18.67 24.82 40.32
N SER A 778 18.53 23.60 39.79
CA SER A 778 19.47 22.50 40.00
C SER A 778 20.81 22.67 39.24
N ASP A 779 21.85 21.99 39.72
CA ASP A 779 23.16 21.91 39.06
C ASP A 779 23.05 21.29 37.65
N ILE A 780 22.06 20.43 37.43
CA ILE A 780 21.80 19.80 36.11
C ILE A 780 21.31 20.84 35.12
N TYR A 781 20.41 21.72 35.51
CA TYR A 781 19.97 22.81 34.63
C TYR A 781 21.10 23.81 34.34
N GLN A 782 21.96 24.07 35.34
CA GLN A 782 23.16 24.87 35.12
C GLN A 782 24.16 24.22 34.16
N LEU A 783 24.25 22.89 34.15
CA LEU A 783 25.02 22.14 33.16
C LEU A 783 24.44 22.32 31.75
N MET A 784 23.12 22.25 31.61
CA MET A 784 22.44 22.49 30.32
C MET A 784 22.77 23.89 29.79
N LEU A 785 22.70 24.92 30.61
CA LEU A 785 22.99 26.33 30.28
C LEU A 785 24.44 26.58 29.87
N LYS A 786 25.39 25.78 30.37
CA LYS A 786 26.83 25.90 30.11
C LYS A 786 27.28 25.08 28.90
N SER A 787 26.44 24.21 28.38
CA SER A 787 26.79 23.33 27.30
C SER A 787 26.89 24.09 25.96
N SER A 788 27.84 23.70 25.10
CA SER A 788 28.05 24.32 23.78
C SER A 788 26.83 24.18 22.89
N TYR A 789 26.20 23.01 22.94
CA TYR A 789 24.91 22.71 22.29
C TYR A 789 24.05 21.92 23.26
N CYS A 790 22.82 22.33 23.44
CA CYS A 790 21.84 21.67 24.28
C CYS A 790 20.53 21.54 23.52
N TYR A 791 20.13 20.29 23.23
CA TYR A 791 18.91 19.93 22.50
C TYR A 791 17.92 19.32 23.48
N LYS A 792 16.65 19.71 23.36
CA LYS A 792 15.53 19.12 24.11
C LYS A 792 14.67 18.30 23.17
N GLU A 793 14.06 17.23 23.68
CA GLU A 793 13.20 16.29 22.91
C GLU A 793 13.80 15.94 21.54
N LYS A 794 15.10 15.58 21.56
CA LYS A 794 15.82 15.34 20.32
C LYS A 794 15.60 13.91 19.83
N GLU A 795 14.86 13.78 18.75
CA GLU A 795 14.68 12.50 18.07
C GLU A 795 15.98 11.99 17.46
N PHE A 796 16.14 10.69 17.51
CA PHE A 796 17.21 9.99 16.82
C PHE A 796 16.69 8.71 16.18
N SER A 797 17.35 8.33 15.10
CA SER A 797 17.18 7.02 14.47
C SER A 797 18.56 6.43 14.25
N PHE A 798 18.74 5.21 14.70
CA PHE A 798 20.02 4.53 14.67
C PHE A 798 19.84 3.13 14.07
N LEU A 799 20.70 2.79 13.12
CA LEU A 799 20.74 1.45 12.55
C LEU A 799 21.66 0.58 13.40
N ASN A 800 21.12 -0.40 14.12
CA ASN A 800 21.91 -1.31 14.93
C ASN A 800 22.67 -2.35 14.05
N GLU A 801 23.55 -3.12 14.65
CA GLU A 801 24.35 -4.14 13.98
C GLU A 801 23.48 -5.21 13.30
N ASN A 802 22.24 -5.39 13.73
CA ASN A 802 21.24 -6.30 13.19
C ASN A 802 20.39 -5.68 12.04
N LYS A 803 20.74 -4.48 11.55
CA LYS A 803 20.01 -3.73 10.53
C LYS A 803 18.55 -3.39 10.91
N GLN A 804 18.27 -3.26 12.20
CA GLN A 804 17.00 -2.71 12.68
C GLN A 804 17.18 -1.23 12.95
N ILE A 805 16.19 -0.43 12.58
CA ILE A 805 16.17 0.99 12.92
C ILE A 805 15.62 1.11 14.34
N ILE A 806 16.47 1.54 15.26
CA ILE A 806 16.08 1.90 16.62
C ILE A 806 15.72 3.38 16.61
N HIS A 807 14.51 3.69 16.99
CA HIS A 807 14.03 5.06 17.12
C HIS A 807 13.82 5.42 18.60
N GLY A 808 14.21 6.61 18.97
CA GLY A 808 14.03 7.12 20.34
C GLY A 808 14.13 8.63 20.39
N ILE A 809 13.85 9.17 21.57
CA ILE A 809 13.91 10.60 21.86
C ILE A 809 14.78 10.77 23.09
N PHE A 810 15.73 11.68 23.04
CA PHE A 810 16.46 12.15 24.21
C PHE A 810 15.70 13.32 24.82
N ASP A 811 15.31 13.25 26.07
CA ASP A 811 14.69 14.38 26.77
C ASP A 811 15.59 15.61 26.71
N VAL A 812 16.89 15.42 27.01
CA VAL A 812 17.92 16.43 26.79
C VAL A 812 19.24 15.80 26.35
N LEU A 813 19.85 16.40 25.35
CA LEU A 813 21.16 16.03 24.83
C LEU A 813 22.08 17.24 24.84
N CYS A 814 23.08 17.24 25.73
CA CYS A 814 24.08 18.28 25.83
C CYS A 814 25.40 17.83 25.20
N ILE A 815 25.91 18.59 24.23
CA ILE A 815 27.13 18.26 23.50
C ILE A 815 28.18 19.35 23.74
N ASN A 816 29.32 18.96 24.29
CA ASN A 816 30.52 19.77 24.44
C ASN A 816 31.66 19.19 23.57
N GLU A 817 32.85 19.85 23.58
CA GLU A 817 33.99 19.42 22.73
C GLU A 817 34.41 17.99 23.03
N ASP A 818 34.54 17.61 24.29
CA ASP A 818 35.08 16.31 24.73
C ASP A 818 34.04 15.39 25.36
N LYS A 819 32.85 15.92 25.71
CA LYS A 819 31.84 15.19 26.49
C LYS A 819 30.43 15.40 25.97
N ILE A 820 29.65 14.31 25.99
CA ILE A 820 28.22 14.29 25.72
C ILE A 820 27.53 13.90 27.02
N THR A 821 26.51 14.68 27.39
CA THR A 821 25.67 14.36 28.55
C THR A 821 24.23 14.19 28.12
N ILE A 822 23.68 13.02 28.39
CA ILE A 822 22.27 12.70 28.19
C ILE A 822 21.56 12.89 29.50
N ILE A 823 20.46 13.63 29.52
CA ILE A 823 19.63 13.85 30.72
C ILE A 823 18.21 13.36 30.38
N ASP A 824 17.68 12.58 31.30
CA ASP A 824 16.34 11.97 31.18
C ASP A 824 15.53 12.34 32.44
N TYR A 825 14.30 12.84 32.25
CA TYR A 825 13.44 13.28 33.36
C TYR A 825 12.48 12.17 33.75
N LYS A 826 12.31 11.97 35.06
CA LYS A 826 11.35 10.99 35.57
C LYS A 826 10.40 11.64 36.59
N THR A 827 9.11 11.38 36.37
CA THR A 827 8.02 11.90 37.21
C THR A 827 7.52 10.87 38.24
N ASP A 828 8.27 9.77 38.41
CA ASP A 828 7.91 8.70 39.33
C ASP A 828 7.80 9.19 40.77
N THR A 829 6.74 8.73 41.46
CA THR A 829 6.52 9.05 42.87
C THR A 829 7.37 8.12 43.76
N LEU A 830 8.53 8.54 44.14
CA LEU A 830 9.49 7.76 44.92
C LEU A 830 9.61 8.31 46.35
N ALA A 831 10.02 7.44 47.28
CA ALA A 831 10.29 7.88 48.65
C ALA A 831 11.59 8.72 48.71
N LYS A 832 11.59 9.82 49.44
CA LYS A 832 12.75 10.70 49.53
C LYS A 832 14.04 10.00 50.04
N ASN A 833 13.91 8.86 50.70
CA ASN A 833 15.02 8.06 51.25
C ASN A 833 15.42 6.88 50.35
N SER A 834 14.97 6.82 49.12
CA SER A 834 15.38 5.76 48.18
C SER A 834 16.89 5.75 48.00
N SER A 835 17.51 4.54 47.97
CA SER A 835 18.97 4.41 47.82
C SER A 835 19.38 4.73 46.37
N ASP A 836 20.63 5.21 46.18
CA ASP A 836 21.17 5.50 44.84
C ASP A 836 21.25 4.25 43.97
N GLU A 837 21.46 3.08 44.61
CA GLU A 837 21.47 1.77 43.89
C GLU A 837 20.10 1.46 43.27
N LEU A 838 19.02 1.64 44.06
CA LEU A 838 17.66 1.46 43.56
C LEU A 838 17.33 2.44 42.40
N LEU A 839 17.71 3.71 42.56
CA LEU A 839 17.47 4.73 41.53
C LEU A 839 18.22 4.45 40.22
N LYS A 840 19.42 3.86 40.32
CA LYS A 840 20.19 3.43 39.13
C LYS A 840 19.56 2.24 38.44
N GLU A 841 19.12 1.24 39.21
CA GLU A 841 18.53 0.01 38.67
C GLU A 841 17.25 0.29 37.87
N LEU A 842 16.41 1.24 38.32
CA LEU A 842 15.09 1.52 37.70
C LEU A 842 15.15 1.87 36.19
N HIS A 843 16.18 2.61 35.74
CA HIS A 843 16.25 3.11 34.35
C HIS A 843 17.58 2.78 33.66
N GLN A 844 18.37 1.86 34.23
CA GLN A 844 19.67 1.46 33.72
C GLN A 844 19.62 0.96 32.29
N GLY A 845 18.61 0.17 31.93
CA GLY A 845 18.43 -0.41 30.59
C GLY A 845 18.29 0.65 29.49
N GLN A 846 17.41 1.64 29.69
CA GLN A 846 17.19 2.74 28.75
C GLN A 846 18.47 3.56 28.57
N MET A 847 19.09 3.95 29.66
CA MET A 847 20.30 4.77 29.64
C MET A 847 21.51 4.04 29.04
N TYR A 848 21.62 2.74 29.24
CA TYR A 848 22.65 1.92 28.61
C TYR A 848 22.57 1.98 27.08
N TYR A 849 21.34 1.84 26.50
CA TYR A 849 21.14 1.95 25.07
C TYR A 849 21.44 3.34 24.55
N TYR A 850 21.01 4.38 25.26
CA TYR A 850 21.27 5.77 24.90
C TYR A 850 22.77 6.07 24.86
N LYS A 851 23.52 5.64 25.90
CA LYS A 851 24.99 5.76 25.95
C LYS A 851 25.66 4.99 24.80
N LYS A 852 25.24 3.75 24.54
CA LYS A 852 25.78 2.92 23.47
C LYS A 852 25.62 3.57 22.10
N ILE A 853 24.45 4.12 21.83
CA ILE A 853 24.13 4.80 20.56
C ILE A 853 25.02 6.04 20.40
N MET A 854 25.07 6.90 21.44
CA MET A 854 25.89 8.12 21.38
C MET A 854 27.37 7.83 21.28
N LYS A 855 27.85 6.76 21.91
CA LYS A 855 29.24 6.33 21.81
C LYS A 855 29.60 5.83 20.42
N GLN A 856 28.67 5.20 19.72
CA GLN A 856 28.87 4.78 18.33
C GLN A 856 28.83 5.97 17.36
N MET A 857 27.93 6.95 17.61
CA MET A 857 27.86 8.16 16.79
C MET A 857 29.07 9.08 16.98
N PHE A 858 29.62 9.13 18.21
CA PHE A 858 30.74 10.00 18.59
C PHE A 858 31.82 9.19 19.33
N PRO A 859 32.60 8.35 18.63
CA PRO A 859 33.56 7.42 19.27
C PRO A 859 34.61 8.10 20.13
N ASN A 860 34.98 9.34 19.82
CA ASN A 860 36.05 10.11 20.47
C ASN A 860 35.57 10.96 21.66
N LYS A 861 34.25 11.01 21.94
CA LYS A 861 33.71 11.77 23.06
C LYS A 861 33.37 10.87 24.24
N GLU A 862 33.53 11.40 25.45
CA GLU A 862 33.03 10.75 26.65
C GLU A 862 31.51 10.89 26.71
N VAL A 863 30.78 9.82 27.03
CA VAL A 863 29.31 9.83 27.10
C VAL A 863 28.86 9.48 28.51
N GLU A 864 28.16 10.40 29.15
CA GLU A 864 27.55 10.27 30.46
C GLU A 864 26.03 10.34 30.34
N ALA A 865 25.32 9.55 31.14
CA ALA A 865 23.87 9.62 31.23
C ALA A 865 23.45 9.96 32.66
N ILE A 866 22.48 10.85 32.79
CA ILE A 866 21.93 11.34 34.05
C ILE A 866 20.41 11.11 34.01
N VAL A 867 19.88 10.51 35.07
CA VAL A 867 18.44 10.44 35.30
C VAL A 867 18.07 11.37 36.43
N TYR A 868 17.21 12.36 36.18
CA TYR A 868 16.74 13.32 37.14
C TYR A 868 15.31 13.00 37.61
N TYR A 869 15.15 12.68 38.87
CA TYR A 869 13.88 12.36 39.50
C TYR A 869 13.24 13.63 40.08
N LEU A 870 12.27 14.18 39.34
CA LEU A 870 11.64 15.46 39.67
C LEU A 870 10.96 15.46 41.07
N HIS A 871 10.28 14.36 41.42
CA HIS A 871 9.54 14.29 42.69
C HIS A 871 10.41 14.36 43.95
N ILE A 872 11.61 13.80 43.89
CA ILE A 872 12.54 13.77 45.05
C ILE A 872 13.68 14.77 44.93
N HIS A 873 13.74 15.56 43.84
CA HIS A 873 14.77 16.57 43.55
C HIS A 873 16.20 16.00 43.58
N ARG A 874 16.39 14.83 43.04
CA ARG A 874 17.68 14.12 43.01
C ARG A 874 18.00 13.58 41.64
N TYR A 875 19.26 13.43 41.35
CA TYR A 875 19.69 12.74 40.11
C TYR A 875 20.71 11.65 40.44
N VAL A 876 20.85 10.72 39.53
CA VAL A 876 21.89 9.70 39.53
C VAL A 876 22.61 9.69 38.20
N THR A 877 23.90 9.45 38.23
CA THR A 877 24.74 9.29 37.05
C THR A 877 24.94 7.79 36.80
N LEU A 878 24.68 7.37 35.56
CA LEU A 878 24.74 6.00 35.08
C LEU A 878 25.90 5.79 34.12
#